data_9b1a7c1c4abbf8e82f7c0e19b7d391d6
#
_entry.id   9b1a7c1c4abbf8e82f7c0e19b7d391d6
#
_cell.length_a   1.000
_cell.length_b   1.000
_cell.length_c   1.000
_cell.angle_alpha   90.00
_cell.angle_beta   90.00
_cell.angle_gamma   90.00
#
_symmetry.space_group_name_H-M   'P 1'
#
loop_
_entity.id
_entity.type
_entity.pdbx_description
1 polymer ?
#
loop_
_entity_poly.entity_id
_entity_poly.type
_entity_poly.pdbx_seq_one_letter_code
_entity_poly.pdbx_strand_id
1 'polypeptide(L)'
;MDKKNLIICIVALAALIGAIAFGISSLYSGKDGDLREADNAAAIERFSLLQAIPSDAAMILYFKDLDHALSLLTDSTKAFSALVTDPKQGTFDRFVRHASAEKYSGMKASISVHFSGDLIPLLICNTGRNTGDTTAKASNLIDYASLAGLHHRLLDFGKDRLLLISRSETLIHSSVRHIDNSSSILEDPALASLAPTVTGSDVIFVSNNYAGKIMGAHLDRRFLRYADFFKRLSGWTAFQIEESKDSHLGIRVLSAMSESPSCWFNVARRSGDGESRVAEVLPYHTDFVISQSVSDLEGYFEGYKAYLDACSKLDTWKKKPETWARELRIREVAKAEFHIGTRLEQVLLVRTGSKQNLEGIVPNEQAGYIPALFGPLFSIDDDSFAAASKEWLVFGGKAALEGILDEGFLDINLRTWLSDAGLSSRFPAKGNRFSCYWSPGEDPSQTASVFRGKASQAILEAIKGIGYAPFFLTLSDDLDIRIDADRVNVTRSQVPTVERDTVVVVPQGPFKVHNSGTNATNLFYQAPNLYLCLKEESGKGIWGVPFKTPICGSVETIDWYANGKNQFLFGAGSSLYLIDRLGRFVKGFPVDLGKEILIGPAAYDFSGAHGYSAVVLHKDNTIAMYNLHGKKPDNWKDITASETIKGLPELITVKGKRYWVVRTSIQTLFFPFMGGDALKTGEKNKMVRPDSPVEVSDNTVKVLCYDGKQRTLKW
;
A
#
# COMPACT_ATOMS: atom_id res chain seq x y z
N MET A 1 -18.23 -5.56 -12.12
CA MET A 1 -18.27 -6.11 -10.75
C MET A 1 -19.42 -5.41 -10.04
N ASP A 2 -20.37 -6.19 -9.53
CA ASP A 2 -21.56 -5.62 -8.88
C ASP A 2 -21.19 -4.80 -7.65
N LYS A 3 -21.91 -3.68 -7.42
CA LYS A 3 -21.81 -2.80 -6.23
C LYS A 3 -21.82 -3.60 -4.91
N LYS A 4 -22.45 -4.77 -4.89
CA LYS A 4 -22.57 -5.67 -3.75
C LYS A 4 -21.25 -6.27 -3.28
N ASN A 5 -20.35 -6.62 -4.20
CA ASN A 5 -19.08 -7.26 -3.87
C ASN A 5 -18.08 -6.29 -3.23
N LEU A 6 -18.17 -5.00 -3.56
CA LEU A 6 -17.36 -3.95 -2.93
C LEU A 6 -17.77 -3.77 -1.46
N ILE A 7 -19.07 -3.74 -1.17
CA ILE A 7 -19.62 -3.57 0.20
C ILE A 7 -19.13 -4.68 1.13
N ILE A 8 -19.11 -5.92 0.67
CA ILE A 8 -18.77 -7.10 1.48
C ILE A 8 -17.31 -7.14 1.85
N CYS A 9 -16.44 -6.89 0.87
CA CYS A 9 -15.00 -6.83 1.13
C CYS A 9 -14.64 -5.71 2.08
N ILE A 10 -15.37 -4.61 2.04
CA ILE A 10 -15.09 -3.44 2.87
C ILE A 10 -15.68 -3.59 4.25
N VAL A 11 -16.83 -4.21 4.43
CA VAL A 11 -17.34 -4.52 5.77
C VAL A 11 -16.47 -5.55 6.47
N ALA A 12 -16.02 -6.59 5.77
CA ALA A 12 -15.03 -7.53 6.29
C ALA A 12 -13.69 -6.83 6.57
N LEU A 13 -13.28 -5.96 5.67
CA LEU A 13 -12.04 -5.19 5.76
C LEU A 13 -12.19 -4.02 6.74
N ALA A 14 -13.33 -3.36 6.85
CA ALA A 14 -13.60 -2.31 7.81
C ALA A 14 -13.77 -2.86 9.23
N ALA A 15 -14.42 -3.99 9.41
CA ALA A 15 -14.39 -4.71 10.69
C ALA A 15 -12.95 -5.10 11.06
N LEU A 16 -12.07 -5.19 10.11
CA LEU A 16 -10.70 -5.65 10.21
C LEU A 16 -9.67 -4.54 10.18
N ILE A 17 -9.77 -3.53 9.31
CA ILE A 17 -9.06 -2.25 9.40
C ILE A 17 -9.53 -1.54 10.67
N GLY A 18 -10.81 -1.68 11.02
CA GLY A 18 -11.31 -1.41 12.33
C GLY A 18 -10.48 -2.13 13.39
N ALA A 19 -10.21 -3.41 13.27
CA ALA A 19 -9.38 -4.16 14.22
C ALA A 19 -7.89 -3.77 14.18
N ILE A 20 -7.37 -3.30 13.05
CA ILE A 20 -5.94 -2.97 12.88
C ILE A 20 -5.69 -1.46 13.03
N ALA A 21 -6.57 -0.61 12.49
CA ALA A 21 -6.47 0.86 12.54
C ALA A 21 -7.33 1.47 13.64
N PHE A 22 -8.28 0.71 14.20
CA PHE A 22 -9.22 1.18 15.21
C PHE A 22 -8.62 1.21 16.61
N GLY A 23 -7.77 2.09 16.82
CA GLY A 23 -7.59 2.74 18.09
C GLY A 23 -8.46 3.96 18.29
N ILE A 24 -9.43 4.26 17.43
CA ILE A 24 -10.01 5.60 17.41
C ILE A 24 -11.48 5.55 17.00
N SER A 25 -12.41 5.86 17.90
CA SER A 25 -13.76 6.29 17.53
C SER A 25 -14.61 6.92 18.61
N SER A 26 -15.56 7.74 18.22
CA SER A 26 -16.04 8.93 18.84
C SER A 26 -17.47 8.91 19.41
N LEU A 27 -17.72 9.87 20.17
CA LEU A 27 -18.79 10.76 20.62
C LEU A 27 -20.23 10.24 20.81
N TYR A 28 -20.67 10.27 22.04
CA TYR A 28 -21.73 11.17 22.52
C TYR A 28 -21.71 11.24 24.07
N SER A 29 -21.80 12.42 24.65
CA SER A 29 -21.98 12.59 26.08
C SER A 29 -23.44 12.39 26.44
N GLY A 30 -23.76 11.33 27.16
CA GLY A 30 -25.05 11.16 27.82
C GLY A 30 -24.88 11.34 29.33
N LYS A 31 -25.68 12.19 29.93
CA LYS A 31 -25.76 12.37 31.40
C LYS A 31 -26.27 11.09 32.04
N ASP A 32 -25.62 10.67 33.12
CA ASP A 32 -25.98 9.48 33.89
C ASP A 32 -27.39 9.57 34.53
N GLY A 33 -28.09 8.46 34.50
CA GLY A 33 -29.13 8.10 35.46
C GLY A 33 -30.58 8.04 34.95
N ASP A 34 -31.08 9.05 34.21
CA ASP A 34 -32.48 9.13 33.76
C ASP A 34 -32.66 8.72 32.27
N LEU A 35 -31.62 8.38 31.57
CA LEU A 35 -31.60 8.12 30.13
C LEU A 35 -31.98 6.67 29.75
N ARG A 36 -31.92 5.71 30.67
CA ARG A 36 -32.04 4.27 30.36
C ARG A 36 -33.39 3.84 29.79
N GLU A 37 -34.50 4.35 30.32
CA GLU A 37 -35.85 3.98 29.80
C GLU A 37 -36.14 4.67 28.46
N ALA A 38 -35.77 5.93 28.32
CA ALA A 38 -35.95 6.68 27.09
C ALA A 38 -35.06 6.13 25.95
N ASP A 39 -33.80 5.78 26.25
CA ASP A 39 -32.87 5.17 25.29
C ASP A 39 -33.35 3.79 24.84
N ASN A 40 -33.83 2.95 25.76
CA ASN A 40 -34.37 1.65 25.43
C ASN A 40 -35.61 1.74 24.54
N ALA A 41 -36.52 2.67 24.81
CA ALA A 41 -37.74 2.88 24.00
C ALA A 41 -37.36 3.31 22.55
N ALA A 42 -36.41 4.25 22.41
CA ALA A 42 -35.94 4.70 21.12
C ALA A 42 -35.17 3.60 20.35
N ALA A 43 -34.37 2.79 21.05
CA ALA A 43 -33.70 1.65 20.46
C ALA A 43 -34.67 0.58 19.98
N ILE A 44 -35.75 0.28 20.74
CA ILE A 44 -36.80 -0.69 20.38
C ILE A 44 -37.61 -0.19 19.18
N GLU A 45 -37.97 1.09 19.17
CA GLU A 45 -38.69 1.69 18.04
C GLU A 45 -37.92 1.52 16.74
N ARG A 46 -36.61 1.74 16.79
CA ARG A 46 -35.77 1.67 15.62
C ARG A 46 -35.38 0.23 15.24
N PHE A 47 -34.98 -0.58 16.22
CA PHE A 47 -34.44 -1.93 16.04
C PHE A 47 -35.20 -2.97 16.88
N SER A 48 -36.45 -3.23 16.55
CA SER A 48 -37.30 -4.12 17.34
C SER A 48 -36.78 -5.53 17.55
N LEU A 49 -35.97 -6.07 16.59
CA LEU A 49 -35.42 -7.41 16.68
C LEU A 49 -34.33 -7.54 17.75
N LEU A 50 -33.75 -6.42 18.22
CA LEU A 50 -32.75 -6.46 19.31
C LEU A 50 -33.32 -7.05 20.60
N GLN A 51 -34.63 -6.93 20.81
CA GLN A 51 -35.29 -7.50 22.00
C GLN A 51 -35.23 -9.04 22.04
N ALA A 52 -35.09 -9.69 20.88
CA ALA A 52 -35.02 -11.14 20.77
C ALA A 52 -33.58 -11.68 20.78
N ILE A 53 -32.60 -10.81 20.83
CA ILE A 53 -31.19 -11.21 20.78
C ILE A 53 -30.68 -11.46 22.20
N PRO A 54 -30.06 -12.66 22.46
CA PRO A 54 -29.44 -12.94 23.75
C PRO A 54 -28.28 -11.98 24.08
N SER A 55 -28.10 -11.69 25.38
CA SER A 55 -27.13 -10.69 25.88
C SER A 55 -25.67 -11.04 25.63
N ASP A 56 -25.36 -12.27 25.25
CA ASP A 56 -23.99 -12.75 24.95
C ASP A 56 -23.60 -12.62 23.46
N ALA A 57 -24.37 -11.88 22.67
CA ALA A 57 -24.02 -11.62 21.28
C ALA A 57 -22.74 -10.81 21.18
N ALA A 58 -21.81 -11.29 20.35
CA ALA A 58 -20.56 -10.63 20.06
C ALA A 58 -20.65 -9.62 18.91
N MET A 59 -21.55 -9.90 17.95
CA MET A 59 -21.81 -9.08 16.78
C MET A 59 -23.28 -9.23 16.37
N ILE A 60 -23.88 -8.17 15.86
CA ILE A 60 -25.25 -8.16 15.37
C ILE A 60 -25.27 -7.45 14.02
N LEU A 61 -25.72 -8.15 13.00
CA LEU A 61 -25.95 -7.61 11.68
C LEU A 61 -27.46 -7.37 11.57
N TYR A 62 -27.86 -6.14 11.41
CA TYR A 62 -29.26 -5.75 11.29
C TYR A 62 -29.54 -5.29 9.87
N PHE A 63 -30.57 -5.84 9.23
CA PHE A 63 -30.89 -5.58 7.84
C PHE A 63 -32.31 -5.09 7.67
N LYS A 64 -32.49 -4.19 6.70
CA LYS A 64 -33.79 -3.70 6.29
C LYS A 64 -34.73 -4.84 5.87
N ASP A 65 -34.18 -5.78 5.10
CA ASP A 65 -34.89 -6.99 4.68
C ASP A 65 -33.95 -8.20 4.52
N LEU A 66 -34.57 -9.39 4.51
CA LEU A 66 -33.89 -10.66 4.40
C LEU A 66 -33.25 -10.87 3.02
N ASP A 67 -33.84 -10.32 1.95
CA ASP A 67 -33.24 -10.41 0.60
C ASP A 67 -31.87 -9.80 0.57
N HIS A 68 -31.71 -8.64 1.21
CA HIS A 68 -30.43 -7.97 1.31
C HIS A 68 -29.45 -8.83 2.11
N ALA A 69 -29.86 -9.34 3.28
CA ALA A 69 -29.03 -10.22 4.10
C ALA A 69 -28.53 -11.45 3.33
N LEU A 70 -29.47 -12.16 2.64
CA LEU A 70 -29.13 -13.35 1.86
C LEU A 70 -28.20 -13.03 0.69
N SER A 71 -28.41 -11.89 0.02
CA SER A 71 -27.54 -11.47 -1.08
C SER A 71 -26.09 -11.22 -0.64
N LEU A 72 -25.92 -10.69 0.57
CA LEU A 72 -24.60 -10.47 1.16
C LEU A 72 -23.92 -11.80 1.55
N LEU A 73 -24.70 -12.75 2.08
CA LEU A 73 -24.19 -14.05 2.51
C LEU A 73 -23.89 -15.01 1.35
N THR A 74 -24.51 -14.83 0.18
CA THR A 74 -24.31 -15.66 -1.01
C THR A 74 -23.30 -15.13 -2.01
N ASP A 75 -22.70 -13.99 -1.71
CA ASP A 75 -21.70 -13.41 -2.59
C ASP A 75 -20.53 -14.37 -2.87
N SER A 76 -20.03 -14.27 -4.11
CA SER A 76 -18.95 -15.13 -4.63
C SER A 76 -17.65 -15.08 -3.82
N THR A 77 -17.42 -13.98 -3.11
CA THR A 77 -16.22 -13.82 -2.26
C THR A 77 -16.32 -14.60 -0.95
N LYS A 78 -17.53 -14.94 -0.48
CA LYS A 78 -17.79 -15.59 0.82
C LYS A 78 -17.19 -14.88 2.04
N ALA A 79 -16.70 -13.67 1.87
CA ALA A 79 -16.05 -12.91 2.94
C ALA A 79 -17.03 -12.63 4.09
N PHE A 80 -18.25 -12.27 3.76
CA PHE A 80 -19.30 -11.99 4.74
C PHE A 80 -19.80 -13.27 5.43
N SER A 81 -20.00 -14.34 4.68
CA SER A 81 -20.31 -15.66 5.22
C SER A 81 -19.22 -16.13 6.20
N ALA A 82 -17.94 -15.89 5.89
CA ALA A 82 -16.84 -16.21 6.78
C ALA A 82 -16.84 -15.46 8.12
N LEU A 83 -17.44 -14.25 8.18
CA LEU A 83 -17.56 -13.48 9.42
C LEU A 83 -18.62 -14.05 10.37
N VAL A 84 -19.68 -14.63 9.84
CA VAL A 84 -20.84 -15.09 10.62
C VAL A 84 -20.88 -16.59 10.86
N THR A 85 -20.13 -17.40 10.09
CA THR A 85 -20.17 -18.86 10.18
C THR A 85 -18.80 -19.49 10.40
N ASP A 86 -18.78 -20.66 11.08
CA ASP A 86 -17.60 -21.52 11.06
C ASP A 86 -17.52 -22.24 9.70
N PRO A 87 -16.42 -22.05 8.96
CA PRO A 87 -16.24 -22.69 7.66
C PRO A 87 -16.21 -24.22 7.69
N LYS A 88 -16.04 -24.84 8.87
CA LYS A 88 -15.92 -26.30 8.99
C LYS A 88 -17.25 -27.06 8.88
N GLN A 89 -18.36 -26.44 9.23
CA GLN A 89 -19.65 -27.15 9.31
C GLN A 89 -20.60 -26.92 8.12
N GLY A 90 -20.59 -25.74 7.49
CA GLY A 90 -21.31 -25.43 6.26
C GLY A 90 -22.84 -25.58 6.28
N THR A 91 -23.47 -25.81 7.46
CA THR A 91 -24.92 -25.99 7.59
C THR A 91 -25.67 -24.70 7.33
N PHE A 92 -25.20 -23.60 7.91
CA PHE A 92 -25.79 -22.29 7.70
C PHE A 92 -25.62 -21.82 6.24
N ASP A 93 -24.48 -22.10 5.62
CA ASP A 93 -24.24 -21.77 4.20
C ASP A 93 -25.17 -22.54 3.26
N ARG A 94 -25.52 -23.79 3.61
CA ARG A 94 -26.52 -24.58 2.84
C ARG A 94 -27.91 -23.95 2.93
N PHE A 95 -28.33 -23.57 4.12
CA PHE A 95 -29.58 -22.85 4.33
C PHE A 95 -29.63 -21.57 3.52
N VAL A 96 -28.61 -20.73 3.63
CA VAL A 96 -28.50 -19.44 2.91
C VAL A 96 -28.64 -19.65 1.40
N ARG A 97 -27.96 -20.65 0.83
CA ARG A 97 -28.06 -20.97 -0.61
C ARG A 97 -29.47 -21.38 -1.05
N HIS A 98 -30.17 -22.16 -0.26
CA HIS A 98 -31.53 -22.54 -0.58
C HIS A 98 -32.49 -21.34 -0.42
N ALA A 99 -32.39 -20.61 0.69
CA ALA A 99 -33.22 -19.44 0.94
C ALA A 99 -33.03 -18.33 -0.11
N SER A 100 -31.81 -18.13 -0.62
CA SER A 100 -31.54 -17.07 -1.61
C SER A 100 -32.19 -17.31 -2.99
N ALA A 101 -32.79 -18.48 -3.24
CA ALA A 101 -33.53 -18.73 -4.47
C ALA A 101 -34.88 -18.03 -4.49
N GLU A 102 -35.36 -17.54 -3.37
CA GLU A 102 -36.68 -16.86 -3.23
C GLU A 102 -36.52 -15.38 -2.86
N LYS A 103 -37.65 -14.66 -2.83
CA LYS A 103 -37.72 -13.23 -2.50
C LYS A 103 -38.47 -13.01 -1.19
N TYR A 104 -37.85 -12.27 -0.27
CA TYR A 104 -38.33 -11.96 1.07
C TYR A 104 -38.43 -10.45 1.34
N SER A 105 -38.75 -9.67 0.32
CA SER A 105 -38.82 -8.21 0.42
C SER A 105 -39.70 -7.74 1.57
N GLY A 106 -39.21 -6.79 2.36
CA GLY A 106 -39.91 -6.22 3.51
C GLY A 106 -39.89 -7.07 4.78
N MET A 107 -39.29 -8.26 4.76
CA MET A 107 -39.09 -9.09 5.95
C MET A 107 -37.80 -8.62 6.68
N LYS A 108 -37.95 -7.82 7.74
CA LYS A 108 -36.80 -7.39 8.57
C LYS A 108 -36.08 -8.61 9.10
N ALA A 109 -34.73 -8.56 9.07
CA ALA A 109 -33.91 -9.64 9.54
C ALA A 109 -32.70 -9.11 10.37
N SER A 110 -32.30 -9.92 11.34
CA SER A 110 -31.01 -9.73 12.04
C SER A 110 -30.29 -11.06 12.18
N ILE A 111 -28.97 -11.01 12.14
CA ILE A 111 -28.11 -12.15 12.43
C ILE A 111 -27.22 -11.77 13.60
N SER A 112 -27.42 -12.39 14.74
CA SER A 112 -26.49 -12.26 15.87
C SER A 112 -25.51 -13.41 15.87
N VAL A 113 -24.25 -13.11 16.25
CA VAL A 113 -23.15 -14.07 16.30
C VAL A 113 -22.72 -14.27 17.74
N HIS A 114 -22.70 -15.52 18.17
CA HIS A 114 -22.38 -15.94 19.54
C HIS A 114 -21.19 -16.86 19.57
N PHE A 115 -20.51 -16.94 20.72
CA PHE A 115 -19.37 -17.85 20.92
C PHE A 115 -19.73 -18.99 21.89
N SER A 116 -19.75 -20.22 21.38
CA SER A 116 -19.84 -21.42 22.18
C SER A 116 -18.91 -22.50 21.63
N GLY A 117 -17.61 -22.27 21.83
CA GLY A 117 -16.55 -23.07 21.22
C GLY A 117 -16.23 -22.64 19.78
N ASP A 118 -17.25 -22.22 19.05
CA ASP A 118 -17.25 -21.73 17.67
C ASP A 118 -18.09 -20.47 17.53
N LEU A 119 -18.04 -19.85 16.34
CA LEU A 119 -19.00 -18.82 15.92
C LEU A 119 -20.34 -19.47 15.61
N ILE A 120 -21.40 -19.07 16.28
CA ILE A 120 -22.75 -19.58 16.08
C ILE A 120 -23.69 -18.45 15.69
N PRO A 121 -24.20 -18.42 14.45
CA PRO A 121 -25.20 -17.45 14.04
C PRO A 121 -26.59 -17.84 14.54
N LEU A 122 -27.35 -16.81 14.94
CA LEU A 122 -28.78 -16.86 15.14
C LEU A 122 -29.43 -15.87 14.18
N LEU A 123 -30.16 -16.37 13.20
CA LEU A 123 -31.00 -15.58 12.31
C LEU A 123 -32.35 -15.37 12.95
N ILE A 124 -32.80 -14.12 13.01
CA ILE A 124 -34.11 -13.71 13.47
C ILE A 124 -34.77 -12.95 12.34
N CYS A 125 -35.96 -13.43 11.90
CA CYS A 125 -36.74 -12.79 10.85
C CYS A 125 -38.11 -12.39 11.39
N ASN A 126 -38.57 -11.18 11.09
CA ASN A 126 -39.93 -10.76 11.35
C ASN A 126 -40.84 -11.19 10.17
N THR A 127 -41.62 -12.19 10.38
CA THR A 127 -42.51 -12.76 9.37
C THR A 127 -43.88 -12.05 9.29
N GLY A 128 -44.14 -11.03 10.14
CA GLY A 128 -45.40 -10.32 10.19
C GLY A 128 -46.58 -11.19 10.65
N ARG A 129 -47.79 -10.61 10.76
CA ARG A 129 -49.02 -11.36 11.03
C ARG A 129 -49.76 -11.66 9.73
N ASN A 130 -50.05 -12.96 9.52
CA ASN A 130 -51.12 -13.57 8.72
C ASN A 130 -51.56 -12.86 7.43
N THR A 131 -50.69 -12.48 6.54
CA THR A 131 -51.02 -12.41 5.11
C THR A 131 -50.60 -13.74 4.49
N GLY A 132 -51.42 -14.33 3.62
CA GLY A 132 -51.16 -15.66 3.04
C GLY A 132 -49.75 -15.79 2.42
N ASP A 133 -49.20 -14.71 1.86
CA ASP A 133 -47.86 -14.67 1.27
C ASP A 133 -46.73 -14.76 2.34
N THR A 134 -46.84 -14.04 3.46
CA THR A 134 -45.84 -14.09 4.55
C THR A 134 -45.83 -15.43 5.27
N THR A 135 -46.98 -16.11 5.37
CA THR A 135 -47.06 -17.45 5.94
C THR A 135 -46.39 -18.49 5.05
N ALA A 136 -46.59 -18.41 3.74
CA ALA A 136 -45.89 -19.30 2.78
C ALA A 136 -44.40 -19.11 2.81
N LYS A 137 -43.91 -17.86 2.80
CA LYS A 137 -42.48 -17.54 2.89
C LYS A 137 -41.82 -18.02 4.18
N ALA A 138 -42.53 -17.89 5.32
CA ALA A 138 -42.05 -18.42 6.60
C ALA A 138 -41.97 -19.97 6.57
N SER A 139 -42.94 -20.64 5.94
CA SER A 139 -42.94 -22.10 5.77
C SER A 139 -41.76 -22.56 4.95
N ASN A 140 -41.47 -21.89 3.82
CA ASN A 140 -40.34 -22.23 2.97
C ASN A 140 -38.99 -22.06 3.72
N LEU A 141 -38.83 -21.00 4.52
CA LEU A 141 -37.63 -20.82 5.35
C LEU A 141 -37.46 -21.94 6.39
N ILE A 142 -38.56 -22.41 6.99
CA ILE A 142 -38.58 -23.53 7.91
C ILE A 142 -38.16 -24.82 7.22
N ASP A 143 -38.68 -25.07 6.02
CA ASP A 143 -38.34 -26.24 5.23
C ASP A 143 -36.86 -26.24 4.83
N TYR A 144 -36.35 -25.08 4.40
CA TYR A 144 -34.90 -24.94 4.07
C TYR A 144 -33.98 -25.07 5.30
N ALA A 145 -34.42 -24.55 6.47
CA ALA A 145 -33.70 -24.72 7.72
C ALA A 145 -33.63 -26.22 8.11
N SER A 146 -34.78 -26.93 8.02
CA SER A 146 -34.88 -28.35 8.31
C SER A 146 -34.00 -29.19 7.36
N LEU A 147 -34.06 -28.87 6.05
CA LEU A 147 -33.22 -29.54 5.02
C LEU A 147 -31.72 -29.32 5.25
N ALA A 148 -31.35 -28.16 5.77
CA ALA A 148 -29.97 -27.86 6.12
C ALA A 148 -29.51 -28.48 7.45
N GLY A 149 -30.43 -29.04 8.24
CA GLY A 149 -30.17 -29.57 9.58
C GLY A 149 -30.02 -28.50 10.65
N LEU A 150 -30.72 -27.37 10.48
CA LEU A 150 -30.79 -26.30 11.46
C LEU A 150 -32.06 -26.44 12.33
N HIS A 151 -31.93 -26.03 13.59
CA HIS A 151 -33.08 -25.86 14.48
C HIS A 151 -33.80 -24.55 14.13
N HIS A 152 -35.10 -24.55 14.31
CA HIS A 152 -35.94 -23.37 14.08
C HIS A 152 -37.08 -23.29 15.09
N ARG A 153 -37.60 -22.09 15.31
CA ARG A 153 -38.77 -21.84 16.13
C ARG A 153 -39.52 -20.59 15.64
N LEU A 154 -40.84 -20.75 15.47
CA LEU A 154 -41.75 -19.65 15.16
C LEU A 154 -42.49 -19.29 16.44
N LEU A 155 -42.58 -18.00 16.80
CA LEU A 155 -43.23 -17.54 18.01
C LEU A 155 -43.91 -16.18 17.79
N ASP A 156 -44.96 -15.91 18.59
CA ASP A 156 -45.62 -14.62 18.59
C ASP A 156 -44.80 -13.58 19.36
N PHE A 157 -44.70 -12.36 18.84
CA PHE A 157 -43.92 -11.27 19.41
C PHE A 157 -44.68 -9.94 19.25
N GLY A 158 -45.42 -9.54 20.27
CA GLY A 158 -46.27 -8.36 20.24
C GLY A 158 -47.32 -8.43 19.11
N LYS A 159 -47.20 -7.55 18.12
CA LYS A 159 -48.07 -7.53 16.92
C LYS A 159 -47.58 -8.42 15.78
N ASP A 160 -46.35 -8.94 15.89
CA ASP A 160 -45.64 -9.65 14.84
C ASP A 160 -45.39 -11.11 15.22
N ARG A 161 -44.76 -11.86 14.30
CA ARG A 161 -44.24 -13.21 14.54
C ARG A 161 -42.79 -13.25 14.16
N LEU A 162 -41.96 -13.88 14.99
CA LEU A 162 -40.55 -14.06 14.73
C LEU A 162 -40.23 -15.53 14.40
N LEU A 163 -39.43 -15.72 13.37
CA LEU A 163 -38.81 -16.99 13.04
C LEU A 163 -37.36 -16.94 13.46
N LEU A 164 -36.97 -17.83 14.36
CA LEU A 164 -35.62 -18.03 14.86
C LEU A 164 -35.00 -19.22 14.15
N ILE A 165 -33.78 -19.11 13.63
CA ILE A 165 -33.06 -20.19 12.95
C ILE A 165 -31.59 -20.19 13.43
N SER A 166 -31.13 -21.33 13.94
CA SER A 166 -29.75 -21.55 14.36
C SER A 166 -29.33 -23.01 14.30
N ARG A 167 -28.03 -23.27 14.26
CA ARG A 167 -27.53 -24.65 14.47
C ARG A 167 -27.52 -25.07 15.94
N SER A 168 -27.74 -24.12 16.86
CA SER A 168 -27.77 -24.34 18.30
C SER A 168 -29.18 -24.21 18.84
N GLU A 169 -29.77 -25.30 19.25
CA GLU A 169 -31.09 -25.32 19.92
C GLU A 169 -31.04 -24.52 21.23
N THR A 170 -29.96 -24.63 21.99
CA THR A 170 -29.72 -23.88 23.23
C THR A 170 -29.78 -22.37 22.99
N LEU A 171 -29.27 -21.88 21.87
CA LEU A 171 -29.28 -20.46 21.52
C LEU A 171 -30.72 -19.99 21.20
N ILE A 172 -31.49 -20.81 20.47
CA ILE A 172 -32.93 -20.54 20.24
C ILE A 172 -33.68 -20.48 21.55
N HIS A 173 -33.47 -21.42 22.46
CA HIS A 173 -34.09 -21.41 23.78
C HIS A 173 -33.68 -20.21 24.63
N SER A 174 -32.43 -19.74 24.48
CA SER A 174 -31.99 -18.51 25.14
C SER A 174 -32.74 -17.29 24.61
N SER A 175 -32.88 -17.16 23.28
CA SER A 175 -33.65 -16.08 22.65
C SER A 175 -35.10 -16.09 23.11
N VAL A 176 -35.76 -17.27 23.15
CA VAL A 176 -37.14 -17.39 23.63
C VAL A 176 -37.28 -16.93 25.09
N ARG A 177 -36.36 -17.37 25.98
CA ARG A 177 -36.38 -16.93 27.38
C ARG A 177 -36.17 -15.42 27.52
N HIS A 178 -35.35 -14.81 26.69
CA HIS A 178 -35.21 -13.35 26.69
C HIS A 178 -36.49 -12.64 26.31
N ILE A 179 -37.23 -13.15 25.32
CA ILE A 179 -38.53 -12.61 24.92
C ILE A 179 -39.56 -12.81 26.06
N ASP A 180 -39.65 -14.01 26.62
CA ASP A 180 -40.65 -14.34 27.67
C ASP A 180 -40.41 -13.54 28.96
N ASN A 181 -39.15 -13.27 29.30
CA ASN A 181 -38.76 -12.53 30.49
C ASN A 181 -38.64 -11.02 30.26
N SER A 182 -38.94 -10.54 29.05
CA SER A 182 -38.72 -9.14 28.63
C SER A 182 -37.26 -8.66 28.85
N SER A 183 -36.31 -9.60 28.91
CA SER A 183 -34.88 -9.28 28.97
C SER A 183 -34.28 -9.28 27.56
N SER A 184 -33.34 -8.45 27.29
CA SER A 184 -32.73 -8.36 25.97
C SER A 184 -31.31 -7.84 26.03
N ILE A 185 -30.61 -7.88 24.89
CA ILE A 185 -29.29 -7.27 24.76
C ILE A 185 -29.33 -5.75 25.02
N LEU A 186 -30.48 -5.12 24.95
CA LEU A 186 -30.69 -3.72 25.31
C LEU A 186 -30.60 -3.41 26.83
N GLU A 187 -30.41 -4.43 27.67
CA GLU A 187 -30.01 -4.24 29.06
C GLU A 187 -28.56 -3.70 29.17
N ASP A 188 -27.74 -3.90 28.10
CA ASP A 188 -26.43 -3.24 28.00
C ASP A 188 -26.63 -1.75 27.67
N PRO A 189 -26.33 -0.83 28.61
CA PRO A 189 -26.61 0.59 28.43
C PRO A 189 -25.79 1.21 27.29
N ALA A 190 -24.63 0.64 26.97
CA ALA A 190 -23.82 1.13 25.86
C ALA A 190 -24.48 0.84 24.51
N LEU A 191 -25.13 -0.32 24.33
CA LEU A 191 -25.88 -0.63 23.12
C LEU A 191 -27.19 0.16 23.07
N ALA A 192 -27.89 0.27 24.20
CA ALA A 192 -29.15 1.00 24.30
C ALA A 192 -28.99 2.48 23.93
N SER A 193 -27.90 3.12 24.36
CA SER A 193 -27.61 4.51 23.99
C SER A 193 -27.11 4.67 22.56
N LEU A 194 -26.40 3.66 22.01
CA LEU A 194 -25.85 3.70 20.67
C LEU A 194 -26.90 3.46 19.59
N ALA A 195 -27.79 2.49 19.77
CA ALA A 195 -28.75 2.07 18.75
C ALA A 195 -29.64 3.22 18.20
N PRO A 196 -30.17 4.15 19.01
CA PRO A 196 -30.96 5.29 18.51
C PRO A 196 -30.16 6.28 17.66
N THR A 197 -28.85 6.37 17.83
CA THR A 197 -27.99 7.31 17.08
C THR A 197 -27.76 6.87 15.64
N VAL A 198 -27.98 5.59 15.33
CA VAL A 198 -27.85 5.03 13.99
C VAL A 198 -28.98 5.53 13.10
N THR A 199 -28.68 6.09 11.95
CA THR A 199 -29.67 6.63 10.99
C THR A 199 -29.97 5.69 9.83
N GLY A 200 -29.04 4.77 9.50
CA GLY A 200 -29.19 3.79 8.42
C GLY A 200 -30.09 2.61 8.74
N SER A 201 -30.49 1.87 7.72
CA SER A 201 -31.33 0.65 7.83
C SER A 201 -30.48 -0.62 7.94
N ASP A 202 -29.26 -0.58 7.41
CA ASP A 202 -28.30 -1.70 7.44
C ASP A 202 -27.12 -1.31 8.33
N VAL A 203 -26.95 -2.05 9.43
CA VAL A 203 -25.95 -1.72 10.44
C VAL A 203 -25.35 -2.98 11.05
N ILE A 204 -24.06 -2.91 11.39
CA ILE A 204 -23.36 -3.95 12.12
C ILE A 204 -22.99 -3.39 13.49
N PHE A 205 -23.57 -3.95 14.55
CA PHE A 205 -23.15 -3.67 15.91
C PHE A 205 -22.10 -4.70 16.34
N VAL A 206 -21.02 -4.24 16.92
CA VAL A 206 -19.91 -5.08 17.42
C VAL A 206 -19.72 -4.81 18.89
N SER A 207 -19.78 -5.84 19.71
CA SER A 207 -19.43 -5.75 21.12
C SER A 207 -17.92 -5.79 21.30
N ASN A 208 -17.34 -4.67 21.77
CA ASN A 208 -15.91 -4.58 22.00
C ASN A 208 -15.43 -5.47 23.16
N ASN A 209 -16.33 -5.88 24.06
CA ASN A 209 -16.04 -6.88 25.10
C ASN A 209 -15.63 -8.24 24.49
N TYR A 210 -16.11 -8.55 23.30
CA TYR A 210 -15.77 -9.77 22.57
C TYR A 210 -14.66 -9.58 21.54
N ALA A 211 -14.04 -8.39 21.47
CA ALA A 211 -12.99 -8.08 20.49
C ALA A 211 -11.89 -9.15 20.40
N GLY A 212 -11.40 -9.63 21.54
CA GLY A 212 -10.37 -10.68 21.56
C GLY A 212 -10.82 -12.02 20.95
N LYS A 213 -12.11 -12.36 21.10
CA LYS A 213 -12.69 -13.58 20.51
C LYS A 213 -12.87 -13.41 19.00
N ILE A 214 -13.42 -12.27 18.57
CA ILE A 214 -13.59 -11.95 17.14
C ILE A 214 -12.24 -11.91 16.45
N MET A 215 -11.27 -11.20 16.99
CA MET A 215 -9.91 -11.13 16.48
C MET A 215 -9.26 -12.51 16.43
N GLY A 216 -9.41 -13.32 17.49
CA GLY A 216 -8.85 -14.66 17.56
C GLY A 216 -9.45 -15.64 16.55
N ALA A 217 -10.70 -15.43 16.11
CA ALA A 217 -11.34 -16.24 15.09
C ALA A 217 -10.83 -15.92 13.67
N HIS A 218 -10.50 -14.67 13.39
CA HIS A 218 -10.26 -14.18 12.02
C HIS A 218 -8.85 -13.71 11.75
N LEU A 219 -8.13 -13.18 12.76
CA LEU A 219 -6.84 -12.55 12.61
C LEU A 219 -5.67 -13.46 13.03
N ASP A 220 -4.49 -13.14 12.50
CA ASP A 220 -3.24 -13.71 13.00
C ASP A 220 -3.04 -13.37 14.48
N ARG A 221 -2.38 -14.27 15.22
CA ARG A 221 -2.18 -14.12 16.67
C ARG A 221 -1.44 -12.84 17.06
N ARG A 222 -0.63 -12.30 16.17
CA ARG A 222 0.10 -11.03 16.40
C ARG A 222 -0.82 -9.87 16.76
N PHE A 223 -2.06 -9.88 16.27
CA PHE A 223 -3.04 -8.81 16.46
C PHE A 223 -3.84 -8.95 17.77
N LEU A 224 -3.84 -10.10 18.43
CA LEU A 224 -4.57 -10.31 19.69
C LEU A 224 -4.14 -9.37 20.79
N ARG A 225 -2.92 -8.87 20.77
CA ARG A 225 -2.40 -7.87 21.72
C ARG A 225 -3.20 -6.57 21.74
N TYR A 226 -3.97 -6.29 20.69
CA TYR A 226 -4.82 -5.08 20.61
C TYR A 226 -6.22 -5.29 21.18
N ALA A 227 -6.62 -6.49 21.55
CA ALA A 227 -7.98 -6.78 22.01
C ALA A 227 -8.37 -5.98 23.26
N ASP A 228 -7.45 -5.81 24.22
CA ASP A 228 -7.69 -5.03 25.44
C ASP A 228 -7.87 -3.54 25.16
N PHE A 229 -7.22 -3.04 24.13
CA PHE A 229 -7.42 -1.68 23.67
C PHE A 229 -8.86 -1.46 23.19
N PHE A 230 -9.41 -2.35 22.36
CA PHE A 230 -10.80 -2.25 21.90
C PHE A 230 -11.83 -2.32 23.03
N LYS A 231 -11.64 -3.20 24.00
CA LYS A 231 -12.51 -3.26 25.19
C LYS A 231 -12.57 -1.95 25.97
N ARG A 232 -11.52 -1.14 25.94
CA ARG A 232 -11.43 0.13 26.64
C ARG A 232 -11.97 1.32 25.86
N LEU A 233 -12.18 1.15 24.54
CA LEU A 233 -12.71 2.23 23.70
C LEU A 233 -14.16 2.53 23.98
N SER A 234 -15.00 1.51 23.91
CA SER A 234 -16.43 1.59 24.19
C SER A 234 -16.99 0.20 24.45
N GLY A 235 -18.21 0.09 24.97
CA GLY A 235 -18.91 -1.18 25.08
C GLY A 235 -19.29 -1.73 23.72
N TRP A 236 -19.84 -0.88 22.85
CA TRP A 236 -20.34 -1.22 21.54
C TRP A 236 -19.94 -0.21 20.48
N THR A 237 -19.75 -0.70 19.25
CA THR A 237 -19.49 0.09 18.04
C THR A 237 -20.48 -0.30 16.96
N ALA A 238 -21.09 0.69 16.29
CA ALA A 238 -21.97 0.49 15.16
C ALA A 238 -21.30 0.96 13.86
N PHE A 239 -21.35 0.11 12.84
CA PHE A 239 -20.90 0.41 11.48
C PHE A 239 -22.13 0.60 10.60
N GLN A 240 -22.47 1.84 10.32
CA GLN A 240 -23.58 2.20 9.45
C GLN A 240 -23.09 2.29 8.01
N ILE A 241 -23.62 1.44 7.15
CA ILE A 241 -23.30 1.47 5.73
C ILE A 241 -24.11 2.58 5.08
N GLU A 242 -23.44 3.55 4.48
CA GLU A 242 -24.09 4.60 3.68
C GLU A 242 -24.28 4.11 2.25
N GLU A 243 -25.46 4.37 1.66
CA GLU A 243 -25.69 4.05 0.25
C GLU A 243 -24.78 4.93 -0.62
N SER A 244 -24.06 4.30 -1.54
CA SER A 244 -23.16 4.98 -2.44
C SER A 244 -23.69 5.03 -3.86
N LYS A 245 -23.39 6.12 -4.56
CA LYS A 245 -23.52 6.23 -6.02
C LYS A 245 -22.17 5.89 -6.65
N ASP A 246 -22.17 5.04 -7.66
CA ASP A 246 -21.10 4.90 -8.67
C ASP A 246 -19.65 4.62 -8.26
N SER A 247 -19.28 3.66 -7.51
CA SER A 247 -17.90 3.26 -7.19
C SER A 247 -17.31 3.71 -5.83
N HIS A 248 -18.13 4.33 -5.01
CA HIS A 248 -17.73 4.75 -3.67
C HIS A 248 -18.53 3.99 -2.61
N LEU A 249 -17.92 3.61 -1.50
CA LEU A 249 -18.56 3.14 -0.29
C LEU A 249 -18.10 4.00 0.89
N GLY A 250 -19.08 4.57 1.59
CA GLY A 250 -18.88 5.25 2.87
C GLY A 250 -19.48 4.43 4.01
N ILE A 251 -18.75 4.31 5.11
CA ILE A 251 -19.22 3.74 6.36
C ILE A 251 -19.04 4.78 7.45
N ARG A 252 -20.13 5.15 8.08
CA ARG A 252 -20.08 5.95 9.31
C ARG A 252 -19.95 5.01 10.51
N VAL A 253 -19.00 5.31 11.36
CA VAL A 253 -18.76 4.50 12.56
C VAL A 253 -19.16 5.29 13.79
N LEU A 254 -20.06 4.70 14.55
CA LEU A 254 -20.62 5.26 15.77
C LEU A 254 -20.21 4.40 16.97
N SER A 255 -19.89 5.01 18.08
CA SER A 255 -19.49 4.29 19.30
C SER A 255 -20.13 4.91 20.52
N ALA A 256 -20.61 4.09 21.43
CA ALA A 256 -20.96 4.53 22.77
C ALA A 256 -19.67 4.80 23.55
N MET A 257 -19.29 6.06 23.70
CA MET A 257 -18.05 6.44 24.36
C MET A 257 -18.07 6.25 25.86
N SER A 258 -16.95 5.79 26.39
CA SER A 258 -16.66 5.80 27.80
C SER A 258 -15.98 7.11 28.21
N GLU A 259 -16.43 7.75 29.28
CA GLU A 259 -15.75 8.89 29.89
C GLU A 259 -14.51 8.47 30.69
N SER A 260 -14.28 7.17 30.83
CA SER A 260 -13.11 6.63 31.53
C SER A 260 -11.81 7.15 30.91
N PRO A 261 -10.84 7.58 31.72
CA PRO A 261 -9.50 7.93 31.24
C PRO A 261 -8.81 6.80 30.45
N SER A 262 -9.24 5.54 30.65
CA SER A 262 -8.75 4.39 29.88
C SER A 262 -9.28 4.34 28.45
N CYS A 263 -10.21 5.22 28.06
CA CYS A 263 -10.68 5.39 26.69
C CYS A 263 -9.72 6.32 25.92
N TRP A 264 -9.13 5.81 24.87
CA TRP A 264 -8.13 6.56 24.07
C TRP A 264 -8.70 7.83 23.41
N PHE A 265 -10.01 7.90 23.19
CA PHE A 265 -10.64 9.12 22.64
C PHE A 265 -10.47 10.35 23.50
N ASN A 266 -10.37 10.17 24.81
CA ASN A 266 -10.09 11.26 25.71
C ASN A 266 -8.66 11.82 25.49
N VAL A 267 -7.75 11.01 24.94
CA VAL A 267 -6.44 11.45 24.46
C VAL A 267 -6.57 12.24 23.17
N ALA A 268 -7.29 11.67 22.17
CA ALA A 268 -7.48 12.31 20.87
C ALA A 268 -8.19 13.67 20.99
N ARG A 269 -9.19 13.78 21.88
CA ARG A 269 -9.90 15.05 22.17
C ARG A 269 -8.96 16.16 22.60
N ARG A 270 -7.89 15.83 23.32
CA ARG A 270 -6.90 16.78 23.85
C ARG A 270 -5.74 17.08 22.91
N SER A 271 -5.66 16.44 21.74
CA SER A 271 -4.55 16.66 20.80
C SER A 271 -4.64 17.95 19.96
N GLY A 272 -5.70 18.73 20.15
CA GLY A 272 -5.96 19.96 19.39
C GLY A 272 -6.59 19.70 18.01
N ASP A 273 -6.68 20.71 17.17
CA ASP A 273 -7.27 20.61 15.83
C ASP A 273 -6.38 19.85 14.86
N GLY A 274 -7.02 19.14 13.93
CA GLY A 274 -6.33 18.25 13.00
C GLY A 274 -5.69 18.98 11.83
N GLU A 275 -4.37 18.77 11.66
CA GLU A 275 -3.64 19.16 10.45
C GLU A 275 -2.65 18.06 10.06
N SER A 276 -2.84 17.42 8.90
CA SER A 276 -1.94 16.39 8.38
C SER A 276 -1.32 16.84 7.06
N ARG A 277 0.01 16.81 6.99
CA ARG A 277 0.79 17.11 5.78
C ARG A 277 1.66 15.92 5.33
N VAL A 278 1.48 14.77 5.95
CA VAL A 278 2.29 13.58 5.67
C VAL A 278 2.25 13.15 4.20
N ALA A 279 1.10 13.30 3.53
CA ALA A 279 0.96 12.96 2.11
C ALA A 279 1.83 13.80 1.16
N GLU A 280 2.36 14.96 1.62
CA GLU A 280 3.24 15.83 0.83
C GLU A 280 4.70 15.32 0.79
N VAL A 281 5.06 14.42 1.70
CA VAL A 281 6.43 13.89 1.85
C VAL A 281 6.53 12.38 1.64
N LEU A 282 5.41 11.73 1.35
CA LEU A 282 5.36 10.31 1.04
C LEU A 282 5.29 10.08 -0.48
N PRO A 283 5.92 9.02 -0.99
CA PRO A 283 5.83 8.68 -2.41
C PRO A 283 4.38 8.30 -2.79
N TYR A 284 4.02 8.52 -4.06
CA TYR A 284 2.69 8.20 -4.58
C TYR A 284 2.29 6.73 -4.41
N HIS A 285 3.27 5.83 -4.41
CA HIS A 285 3.07 4.38 -4.27
C HIS A 285 3.09 3.90 -2.81
N THR A 286 2.86 4.80 -1.85
CA THR A 286 2.64 4.44 -0.45
C THR A 286 1.48 3.45 -0.35
N ASP A 287 1.71 2.32 0.32
CA ASP A 287 0.70 1.28 0.51
C ASP A 287 -0.13 1.53 1.75
N PHE A 288 0.51 2.05 2.79
CA PHE A 288 -0.14 2.31 4.07
C PHE A 288 0.43 3.56 4.72
N VAL A 289 -0.44 4.38 5.30
CA VAL A 289 -0.03 5.46 6.20
C VAL A 289 -1.07 5.67 7.29
N ILE A 290 -0.60 5.83 8.51
CA ILE A 290 -1.36 6.40 9.61
C ILE A 290 -0.71 7.70 10.04
N SER A 291 -1.52 8.70 10.31
CA SER A 291 -1.06 10.02 10.78
C SER A 291 -1.93 10.49 11.92
N GLN A 292 -1.30 10.99 12.97
CA GLN A 292 -1.93 11.62 14.12
C GLN A 292 -1.46 13.06 14.23
N SER A 293 -2.38 14.00 14.15
CA SER A 293 -2.15 15.41 14.42
C SER A 293 -2.05 15.66 15.93
N VAL A 294 -1.12 16.53 16.31
CA VAL A 294 -0.87 16.90 17.72
C VAL A 294 -0.61 18.42 17.78
N SER A 295 -1.62 19.22 17.42
CA SER A 295 -1.49 20.68 17.45
C SER A 295 -1.45 21.23 18.90
N ASP A 296 -2.03 20.50 19.86
CA ASP A 296 -1.86 20.70 21.29
C ASP A 296 -1.07 19.53 21.90
N LEU A 297 0.26 19.65 21.91
CA LEU A 297 1.15 18.61 22.44
C LEU A 297 1.01 18.43 23.95
N GLU A 298 0.78 19.50 24.70
CA GLU A 298 0.65 19.43 26.17
C GLU A 298 -0.67 18.75 26.56
N GLY A 299 -1.77 19.15 25.94
CA GLY A 299 -3.06 18.50 26.13
C GLY A 299 -3.01 17.02 25.77
N TYR A 300 -2.31 16.66 24.66
CA TYR A 300 -2.07 15.26 24.30
C TYR A 300 -1.31 14.51 25.39
N PHE A 301 -0.20 15.07 25.92
CA PHE A 301 0.61 14.43 26.96
C PHE A 301 -0.16 14.24 28.26
N GLU A 302 -0.93 15.22 28.67
CA GLU A 302 -1.81 15.09 29.86
C GLU A 302 -2.82 13.94 29.65
N GLY A 303 -3.51 13.93 28.51
CA GLY A 303 -4.46 12.89 28.14
C GLY A 303 -3.83 11.52 28.09
N TYR A 304 -2.66 11.39 27.45
CA TYR A 304 -1.99 10.10 27.28
C TYR A 304 -1.41 9.56 28.61
N LYS A 305 -0.89 10.42 29.48
CA LYS A 305 -0.48 10.02 30.82
C LYS A 305 -1.65 9.51 31.65
N ALA A 306 -2.80 10.21 31.63
CA ALA A 306 -4.01 9.77 32.29
C ALA A 306 -4.52 8.42 31.76
N TYR A 307 -4.42 8.21 30.42
CA TYR A 307 -4.72 6.94 29.76
C TYR A 307 -3.77 5.82 30.22
N LEU A 308 -2.46 6.07 30.26
CA LEU A 308 -1.46 5.10 30.70
C LEU A 308 -1.66 4.74 32.17
N ASP A 309 -1.97 5.71 33.04
CA ASP A 309 -2.26 5.50 34.46
C ASP A 309 -3.49 4.61 34.64
N ALA A 310 -4.59 4.94 33.96
CA ALA A 310 -5.82 4.14 33.97
C ALA A 310 -5.62 2.73 33.39
N CYS A 311 -4.61 2.55 32.56
CA CYS A 311 -4.21 1.24 32.01
C CYS A 311 -3.15 0.52 32.87
N SER A 312 -2.73 1.08 34.01
CA SER A 312 -1.62 0.59 34.85
C SER A 312 -0.30 0.46 34.07
N LYS A 313 -0.03 1.41 33.18
CA LYS A 313 1.17 1.46 32.31
C LYS A 313 1.93 2.78 32.42
N LEU A 314 1.65 3.61 33.40
CA LEU A 314 2.31 4.93 33.58
C LEU A 314 3.83 4.81 33.75
N ASP A 315 4.33 3.68 34.26
CA ASP A 315 5.76 3.36 34.37
C ASP A 315 6.49 3.30 33.01
N THR A 316 5.74 3.08 31.92
CA THR A 316 6.28 3.10 30.55
C THR A 316 6.59 4.52 30.07
N TRP A 317 6.00 5.55 30.67
CA TRP A 317 6.26 6.94 30.33
C TRP A 317 7.67 7.36 30.78
N LYS A 318 8.43 7.97 29.88
CA LYS A 318 9.80 8.39 30.15
C LYS A 318 9.99 9.89 29.90
N LYS A 319 10.69 10.56 30.83
CA LYS A 319 10.94 12.01 30.79
C LYS A 319 11.81 12.43 29.60
N LYS A 320 12.81 11.62 29.21
CA LYS A 320 13.74 11.95 28.13
C LYS A 320 13.03 12.08 26.76
N PRO A 321 12.19 11.13 26.33
CA PRO A 321 11.36 11.31 25.13
C PRO A 321 10.42 12.52 25.20
N GLU A 322 9.78 12.74 26.35
CA GLU A 322 8.87 13.89 26.57
C GLU A 322 9.58 15.23 26.36
N THR A 323 10.78 15.41 26.94
CA THR A 323 11.59 16.62 26.79
C THR A 323 11.98 16.83 25.33
N TRP A 324 12.47 15.78 24.67
CA TRP A 324 12.81 15.81 23.26
C TRP A 324 11.64 16.25 22.37
N ALA A 325 10.44 15.71 22.60
CA ALA A 325 9.26 16.06 21.81
C ALA A 325 8.84 17.53 22.00
N ARG A 326 8.99 18.08 23.22
CA ARG A 326 8.72 19.51 23.50
C ARG A 326 9.73 20.43 22.81
N GLU A 327 11.02 20.08 22.85
CA GLU A 327 12.07 20.84 22.16
C GLU A 327 11.83 20.93 20.67
N LEU A 328 11.39 19.84 20.04
CA LEU A 328 11.04 19.77 18.63
C LEU A 328 9.70 20.44 18.30
N ARG A 329 8.84 20.68 19.28
CA ARG A 329 7.47 21.17 19.07
C ARG A 329 6.72 20.30 18.08
N ILE A 330 6.62 19.01 18.38
CA ILE A 330 5.97 18.03 17.50
C ILE A 330 4.53 18.46 17.21
N ARG A 331 4.14 18.40 15.93
CA ARG A 331 2.80 18.76 15.44
C ARG A 331 2.06 17.61 14.77
N GLU A 332 2.78 16.62 14.29
CA GLU A 332 2.22 15.46 13.62
C GLU A 332 3.19 14.28 13.74
N VAL A 333 2.64 13.09 13.96
CA VAL A 333 3.40 11.85 13.95
C VAL A 333 2.73 10.90 12.96
N ALA A 334 3.53 10.28 12.10
CA ALA A 334 3.02 9.32 11.13
C ALA A 334 3.91 8.08 11.04
N LYS A 335 3.29 6.96 10.65
CA LYS A 335 3.95 5.75 10.19
C LYS A 335 3.51 5.50 8.76
N ALA A 336 4.45 5.18 7.88
CA ALA A 336 4.14 4.82 6.51
C ALA A 336 4.87 3.54 6.08
N GLU A 337 4.26 2.84 5.12
CA GLU A 337 4.81 1.65 4.47
C GLU A 337 4.71 1.83 2.95
N PHE A 338 5.78 1.53 2.24
CA PHE A 338 5.87 1.63 0.79
C PHE A 338 6.91 0.65 0.24
N HIS A 339 6.81 0.34 -1.04
CA HIS A 339 7.76 -0.56 -1.67
C HIS A 339 8.91 0.19 -2.34
N ILE A 340 10.14 -0.35 -2.19
CA ILE A 340 11.30 -0.02 -3.01
C ILE A 340 11.68 -1.30 -3.75
N GLY A 341 11.40 -1.36 -5.05
CA GLY A 341 11.43 -2.61 -5.80
C GLY A 341 10.42 -3.62 -5.22
N THR A 342 10.88 -4.81 -4.87
CA THR A 342 10.04 -5.86 -4.24
C THR A 342 10.04 -5.80 -2.71
N ARG A 343 10.78 -4.88 -2.11
CA ARG A 343 10.98 -4.82 -0.67
C ARG A 343 10.04 -3.81 -0.04
N LEU A 344 9.29 -4.24 0.98
CA LEU A 344 8.47 -3.35 1.80
C LEU A 344 9.35 -2.62 2.80
N GLU A 345 9.34 -1.30 2.76
CA GLU A 345 10.05 -0.41 3.68
C GLU A 345 9.06 0.29 4.60
N GLN A 346 9.51 0.56 5.82
CA GLN A 346 8.72 1.26 6.85
C GLN A 346 9.46 2.50 7.31
N VAL A 347 8.71 3.57 7.55
CA VAL A 347 9.26 4.81 8.13
C VAL A 347 8.34 5.37 9.20
N LEU A 348 8.95 6.01 10.21
CA LEU A 348 8.26 6.93 11.12
C LEU A 348 8.61 8.36 10.71
N LEU A 349 7.61 9.22 10.71
CA LEU A 349 7.76 10.62 10.37
C LEU A 349 7.24 11.48 11.53
N VAL A 350 7.99 12.53 11.85
CA VAL A 350 7.64 13.49 12.88
C VAL A 350 7.71 14.89 12.28
N ARG A 351 6.58 15.57 12.16
CA ARG A 351 6.54 16.98 11.76
C ARG A 351 6.81 17.85 12.97
N THR A 352 7.76 18.75 12.82
CA THR A 352 8.24 19.62 13.90
C THR A 352 7.83 21.07 13.68
N GLY A 353 7.93 21.89 14.72
CA GLY A 353 7.61 23.31 14.64
C GLY A 353 8.64 24.18 13.92
N SER A 354 9.78 23.62 13.54
CA SER A 354 10.87 24.32 12.85
C SER A 354 11.61 23.39 11.89
N LYS A 355 12.27 23.97 10.89
CA LYS A 355 13.12 23.21 9.96
C LYS A 355 14.24 22.52 10.73
N GLN A 356 14.45 21.24 10.42
CA GLN A 356 15.51 20.43 11.01
C GLN A 356 16.77 20.45 10.14
N ASN A 357 17.93 20.54 10.78
CA ASN A 357 19.22 20.57 10.11
C ASN A 357 19.99 19.30 10.45
N LEU A 358 19.63 18.19 9.82
CA LEU A 358 20.45 16.99 9.79
C LEU A 358 21.06 16.88 8.38
N GLU A 359 22.39 16.73 8.31
CA GLU A 359 23.05 16.50 7.03
C GLU A 359 23.10 15.01 6.72
N GLY A 360 22.33 14.60 5.72
CA GLY A 360 22.27 13.20 5.27
C GLY A 360 21.56 12.26 6.23
N ILE A 361 21.93 10.99 6.16
CA ILE A 361 21.37 9.91 6.99
C ILE A 361 22.36 9.64 8.14
N VAL A 362 21.88 9.79 9.36
CA VAL A 362 22.67 9.62 10.59
C VAL A 362 22.08 8.49 11.46
N PRO A 363 22.86 7.87 12.37
CA PRO A 363 22.32 6.94 13.35
C PRO A 363 21.25 7.58 14.21
N ASN A 364 20.18 6.85 14.51
CA ASN A 364 19.08 7.33 15.33
C ASN A 364 19.39 7.15 16.84
N GLU A 365 19.69 8.22 17.54
CA GLU A 365 19.88 8.23 18.99
C GLU A 365 18.58 8.23 19.78
N GLN A 366 17.43 8.40 19.12
CA GLN A 366 16.09 8.51 19.69
C GLN A 366 15.23 7.26 19.39
N ALA A 367 15.86 6.13 19.07
CA ALA A 367 15.15 4.88 18.82
C ALA A 367 14.17 4.55 19.95
N GLY A 368 12.93 4.21 19.57
CA GLY A 368 11.85 3.90 20.50
C GLY A 368 11.17 5.10 21.18
N TYR A 369 11.57 6.36 20.94
CA TYR A 369 10.92 7.53 21.54
C TYR A 369 9.49 7.73 21.05
N ILE A 370 9.27 7.54 19.75
CA ILE A 370 7.96 7.73 19.13
C ILE A 370 6.93 6.74 19.69
N PRO A 371 7.16 5.42 19.66
CA PRO A 371 6.19 4.47 20.21
C PRO A 371 6.01 4.63 21.74
N ALA A 372 7.00 5.13 22.48
CA ALA A 372 6.85 5.42 23.89
C ALA A 372 5.91 6.59 24.17
N LEU A 373 5.86 7.60 23.28
CA LEU A 373 5.03 8.79 23.43
C LEU A 373 3.66 8.68 22.77
N PHE A 374 3.58 7.99 21.62
CA PHE A 374 2.39 7.95 20.77
C PHE A 374 1.76 6.56 20.66
N GLY A 375 2.32 5.59 21.34
CA GLY A 375 1.80 4.24 21.43
C GLY A 375 2.34 3.28 20.37
N PRO A 376 2.04 1.98 20.52
CA PRO A 376 2.64 0.91 19.71
C PRO A 376 2.21 0.89 18.23
N LEU A 377 1.19 1.67 17.87
CA LEU A 377 0.80 1.84 16.44
C LEU A 377 1.91 2.53 15.65
N PHE A 378 2.66 3.42 16.32
CA PHE A 378 3.78 4.16 15.74
C PHE A 378 5.12 3.45 16.00
N SER A 379 5.17 2.13 15.78
CA SER A 379 6.40 1.35 15.80
C SER A 379 6.68 0.75 14.43
N ILE A 380 7.95 0.65 14.08
CA ILE A 380 8.47 0.00 12.87
C ILE A 380 9.52 -1.04 13.25
N ASP A 381 9.86 -1.91 12.31
CA ASP A 381 10.81 -3.01 12.57
C ASP A 381 12.27 -2.51 12.64
N ASP A 382 12.60 -1.46 11.88
CA ASP A 382 13.93 -0.87 11.85
C ASP A 382 13.85 0.67 11.92
N ASP A 383 14.21 1.24 13.07
CA ASP A 383 14.31 2.68 13.31
C ASP A 383 15.77 3.11 13.59
N SER A 384 16.74 2.38 13.02
CA SER A 384 18.18 2.56 13.32
C SER A 384 18.78 3.88 12.81
N PHE A 385 18.15 4.51 11.84
CA PHE A 385 18.66 5.74 11.21
C PHE A 385 17.63 6.86 11.23
N ALA A 386 18.13 8.09 11.14
CA ALA A 386 17.34 9.31 11.06
C ALA A 386 17.82 10.21 9.91
N ALA A 387 16.89 10.94 9.32
CA ALA A 387 17.16 11.97 8.32
C ALA A 387 16.21 13.15 8.47
N ALA A 388 16.54 14.30 7.91
CA ALA A 388 15.67 15.46 7.86
C ALA A 388 15.22 15.77 6.44
N SER A 389 13.93 16.04 6.27
CA SER A 389 13.35 16.56 5.03
C SER A 389 12.43 17.73 5.36
N LYS A 390 12.86 18.95 5.05
CA LYS A 390 12.13 20.18 5.39
C LYS A 390 11.84 20.31 6.90
N GLU A 391 10.57 20.29 7.29
CA GLU A 391 10.10 20.33 8.70
C GLU A 391 9.92 18.93 9.31
N TRP A 392 10.31 17.87 8.59
CA TRP A 392 10.14 16.49 9.01
C TRP A 392 11.45 15.86 9.47
N LEU A 393 11.37 15.15 10.58
CA LEU A 393 12.33 14.11 10.94
C LEU A 393 11.75 12.77 10.49
N VAL A 394 12.56 11.98 9.81
CA VAL A 394 12.18 10.66 9.30
C VAL A 394 13.11 9.63 9.90
N PHE A 395 12.54 8.55 10.43
CA PHE A 395 13.27 7.45 11.05
C PHE A 395 12.95 6.16 10.32
N GLY A 396 13.95 5.31 10.13
CA GLY A 396 13.77 4.04 9.43
C GLY A 396 15.09 3.34 9.11
N GLY A 397 15.02 2.28 8.33
CA GLY A 397 16.19 1.65 7.72
C GLY A 397 16.83 2.57 6.68
N LYS A 398 18.14 2.39 6.44
CA LYS A 398 18.90 3.27 5.54
C LYS A 398 18.29 3.35 4.13
N ALA A 399 17.86 2.21 3.56
CA ALA A 399 17.22 2.17 2.24
C ALA A 399 15.90 2.96 2.17
N ALA A 400 15.09 2.87 3.23
CA ALA A 400 13.84 3.63 3.34
C ALA A 400 14.09 5.14 3.35
N LEU A 401 15.11 5.59 4.10
CA LEU A 401 15.48 6.99 4.20
C LEU A 401 16.09 7.52 2.90
N GLU A 402 16.94 6.76 2.25
CA GLU A 402 17.46 7.08 0.92
C GLU A 402 16.30 7.28 -0.06
N GLY A 403 15.27 6.41 -0.01
CA GLY A 403 14.05 6.54 -0.78
C GLY A 403 13.31 7.86 -0.57
N ILE A 404 13.07 8.23 0.67
CA ILE A 404 12.36 9.47 1.02
C ILE A 404 13.15 10.73 0.64
N LEU A 405 14.48 10.70 0.78
CA LEU A 405 15.34 11.84 0.48
C LEU A 405 15.60 12.05 -1.02
N ASP A 406 15.36 11.04 -1.83
CA ASP A 406 15.57 11.11 -3.28
C ASP A 406 14.48 11.96 -3.94
N GLU A 407 14.89 13.08 -4.55
CA GLU A 407 13.98 13.99 -5.25
C GLU A 407 13.19 13.30 -6.37
N GLY A 408 13.78 12.31 -7.04
CA GLY A 408 13.11 11.54 -8.09
C GLY A 408 12.00 10.62 -7.56
N PHE A 409 12.18 10.12 -6.36
CA PHE A 409 11.18 9.29 -5.69
C PHE A 409 9.95 10.11 -5.24
N LEU A 410 10.13 11.39 -4.96
CA LEU A 410 9.11 12.34 -4.54
C LEU A 410 8.55 13.20 -5.68
N ASP A 411 8.96 12.97 -6.92
CA ASP A 411 8.48 13.74 -8.09
C ASP A 411 6.95 13.66 -8.21
N ILE A 412 6.36 12.53 -7.82
CA ILE A 412 4.93 12.39 -7.56
C ILE A 412 4.73 11.90 -6.13
N ASN A 413 4.35 12.79 -5.25
CA ASN A 413 4.01 12.42 -3.89
C ASN A 413 2.55 11.93 -3.76
N LEU A 414 2.23 11.34 -2.61
CA LEU A 414 0.90 10.82 -2.34
C LEU A 414 -0.19 11.89 -2.45
N ARG A 415 0.08 13.14 -2.06
CA ARG A 415 -0.87 14.27 -2.17
C ARG A 415 -1.22 14.56 -3.63
N THR A 416 -0.22 14.59 -4.50
CA THR A 416 -0.42 14.80 -5.94
C THR A 416 -1.23 13.66 -6.55
N TRP A 417 -0.89 12.41 -6.21
CA TRP A 417 -1.64 11.25 -6.70
C TRP A 417 -3.10 11.26 -6.23
N LEU A 418 -3.37 11.57 -4.95
CA LEU A 418 -4.74 11.68 -4.43
C LEU A 418 -5.54 12.79 -5.15
N SER A 419 -4.87 13.88 -5.50
CA SER A 419 -5.49 14.98 -6.26
C SER A 419 -5.86 14.54 -7.68
N ASP A 420 -4.93 13.89 -8.38
CA ASP A 420 -5.13 13.42 -9.76
C ASP A 420 -6.18 12.30 -9.84
N ALA A 421 -6.31 11.49 -8.78
CA ALA A 421 -7.34 10.47 -8.65
C ALA A 421 -8.70 11.01 -8.17
N GLY A 422 -8.82 12.31 -7.86
CA GLY A 422 -10.05 12.92 -7.33
C GLY A 422 -10.36 12.55 -5.87
N LEU A 423 -9.37 12.10 -5.11
CA LEU A 423 -9.52 11.56 -3.76
C LEU A 423 -9.08 12.53 -2.65
N SER A 424 -8.73 13.77 -2.96
CA SER A 424 -8.22 14.75 -1.98
C SER A 424 -9.17 14.95 -0.79
N SER A 425 -10.48 14.85 -0.99
CA SER A 425 -11.49 15.00 0.06
C SER A 425 -11.51 13.80 1.03
N ARG A 426 -10.97 12.65 0.64
CA ARG A 426 -10.90 11.44 1.47
C ARG A 426 -9.71 11.45 2.43
N PHE A 427 -8.67 12.21 2.09
CA PHE A 427 -7.47 12.39 2.92
C PHE A 427 -7.13 13.88 3.01
N PRO A 428 -7.98 14.70 3.65
CA PRO A 428 -7.82 16.14 3.69
C PRO A 428 -6.64 16.54 4.58
N ALA A 429 -6.04 17.69 4.27
CA ALA A 429 -4.93 18.23 5.06
C ALA A 429 -5.37 18.83 6.40
N LYS A 430 -6.65 19.15 6.58
CA LYS A 430 -7.19 19.78 7.80
C LYS A 430 -8.52 19.15 8.19
N GLY A 431 -8.88 19.28 9.46
CA GLY A 431 -10.15 18.84 9.99
C GLY A 431 -10.15 17.39 10.49
N ASN A 432 -9.00 16.71 10.48
CA ASN A 432 -8.88 15.35 10.99
C ASN A 432 -7.73 15.24 12.01
N ARG A 433 -8.04 14.76 13.20
CA ARG A 433 -7.07 14.47 14.26
C ARG A 433 -6.24 13.23 13.96
N PHE A 434 -6.87 12.26 13.28
CA PHE A 434 -6.23 11.04 12.83
C PHE A 434 -6.68 10.69 11.42
N SER A 435 -5.76 10.19 10.62
CA SER A 435 -6.03 9.73 9.27
C SER A 435 -5.27 8.45 8.98
N CYS A 436 -5.93 7.53 8.33
CA CYS A 436 -5.33 6.31 7.81
C CYS A 436 -5.65 6.21 6.31
N TYR A 437 -4.66 5.88 5.54
CA TYR A 437 -4.77 5.50 4.13
C TYR A 437 -4.19 4.09 3.98
N TRP A 438 -4.88 3.26 3.25
CA TRP A 438 -4.39 1.95 2.88
C TRP A 438 -4.79 1.62 1.45
N SER A 439 -3.80 1.28 0.64
CA SER A 439 -4.00 0.86 -0.73
C SER A 439 -3.37 -0.52 -0.89
N PRO A 440 -4.18 -1.59 -0.94
CA PRO A 440 -3.65 -2.90 -1.22
C PRO A 440 -2.95 -2.86 -2.57
N GLY A 441 -1.67 -3.21 -2.59
CA GLY A 441 -0.85 -3.22 -3.80
C GLY A 441 -1.30 -4.27 -4.81
N GLU A 442 -0.55 -4.43 -5.89
CA GLU A 442 -0.77 -5.49 -6.88
C GLU A 442 -0.60 -6.89 -6.28
N ASP A 443 0.20 -7.02 -5.22
CA ASP A 443 0.31 -8.24 -4.42
C ASP A 443 -0.40 -8.12 -3.07
N PRO A 444 -1.67 -8.51 -2.98
CA PRO A 444 -2.42 -8.48 -1.74
C PRO A 444 -2.04 -9.59 -0.74
N SER A 445 -1.02 -10.39 -1.02
CA SER A 445 -0.61 -11.51 -0.15
C SER A 445 -0.19 -11.06 1.24
N GLN A 446 0.48 -9.91 1.35
CA GLN A 446 0.87 -9.34 2.64
C GLN A 446 -0.35 -8.93 3.46
N THR A 447 -1.34 -8.28 2.83
CA THR A 447 -2.62 -7.95 3.47
C THR A 447 -3.35 -9.22 3.90
N ALA A 448 -3.37 -10.23 3.05
CA ALA A 448 -3.96 -11.52 3.38
C ALA A 448 -3.26 -12.22 4.56
N SER A 449 -1.98 -11.93 4.82
CA SER A 449 -1.22 -12.49 5.95
C SER A 449 -1.70 -11.99 7.32
N VAL A 450 -2.45 -10.90 7.36
CA VAL A 450 -3.11 -10.40 8.57
C VAL A 450 -4.19 -11.36 9.07
N PHE A 451 -4.73 -12.18 8.19
CA PHE A 451 -5.85 -13.07 8.43
C PHE A 451 -5.42 -14.52 8.65
N ARG A 452 -6.32 -15.33 9.23
CA ARG A 452 -6.09 -16.75 9.47
C ARG A 452 -6.87 -17.64 8.51
N GLY A 453 -6.22 -18.72 8.07
CA GLY A 453 -6.85 -19.83 7.39
C GLY A 453 -7.72 -19.45 6.21
N LYS A 454 -9.00 -19.86 6.21
CA LYS A 454 -9.94 -19.61 5.10
C LYS A 454 -10.34 -18.12 4.96
N ALA A 455 -10.31 -17.35 6.05
CA ALA A 455 -10.56 -15.92 5.99
C ALA A 455 -9.46 -15.21 5.18
N SER A 456 -8.19 -15.63 5.34
CA SER A 456 -7.07 -15.13 4.54
C SER A 456 -7.30 -15.35 3.03
N GLN A 457 -7.72 -16.57 2.65
CA GLN A 457 -7.95 -16.89 1.24
C GLN A 457 -9.15 -16.13 0.66
N ALA A 458 -10.26 -16.06 1.41
CA ALA A 458 -11.46 -15.33 0.97
C ALA A 458 -11.17 -13.84 0.77
N ILE A 459 -10.40 -13.23 1.67
CA ILE A 459 -10.03 -11.82 1.58
C ILE A 459 -9.02 -11.59 0.45
N LEU A 460 -8.06 -12.49 0.24
CA LEU A 460 -7.16 -12.43 -0.90
C LEU A 460 -7.92 -12.44 -2.23
N GLU A 461 -8.89 -13.34 -2.39
CA GLU A 461 -9.74 -13.42 -3.58
C GLU A 461 -10.59 -12.16 -3.74
N ALA A 462 -11.13 -11.64 -2.64
CA ALA A 462 -11.90 -10.42 -2.61
C ALA A 462 -11.07 -9.20 -3.06
N ILE A 463 -9.89 -9.01 -2.50
CA ILE A 463 -8.99 -7.90 -2.86
C ILE A 463 -8.59 -7.99 -4.33
N LYS A 464 -8.26 -9.17 -4.84
CA LYS A 464 -7.98 -9.40 -6.27
C LYS A 464 -9.17 -9.05 -7.17
N GLY A 465 -10.39 -9.31 -6.71
CA GLY A 465 -11.62 -9.00 -7.45
C GLY A 465 -12.01 -7.51 -7.46
N ILE A 466 -11.58 -6.74 -6.46
CA ILE A 466 -11.93 -5.31 -6.33
C ILE A 466 -11.06 -4.42 -7.23
N GLY A 467 -9.84 -4.86 -7.57
CA GLY A 467 -8.84 -4.04 -8.22
C GLY A 467 -8.27 -2.96 -7.25
N TYR A 468 -7.81 -1.85 -7.81
CA TYR A 468 -7.26 -0.75 -7.02
C TYR A 468 -8.38 0.03 -6.31
N ALA A 469 -8.55 -0.19 -5.03
CA ALA A 469 -9.50 0.54 -4.19
C ALA A 469 -8.77 1.03 -2.93
N PRO A 470 -8.32 2.28 -2.89
CA PRO A 470 -7.75 2.84 -1.68
C PRO A 470 -8.84 2.98 -0.61
N PHE A 471 -8.45 2.67 0.62
CA PHE A 471 -9.28 2.80 1.80
C PHE A 471 -8.78 3.96 2.65
N PHE A 472 -9.72 4.71 3.18
CA PHE A 472 -9.45 5.82 4.07
C PHE A 472 -10.21 5.61 5.37
N LEU A 473 -9.56 5.95 6.48
CA LEU A 473 -10.22 6.09 7.76
C LEU A 473 -9.83 7.45 8.32
N THR A 474 -10.82 8.23 8.70
CA THR A 474 -10.58 9.56 9.28
C THR A 474 -11.33 9.70 10.59
N LEU A 475 -10.67 10.36 11.56
CA LEU A 475 -11.28 10.88 12.76
C LEU A 475 -11.24 12.40 12.66
N SER A 476 -12.42 13.02 12.51
CA SER A 476 -12.54 14.46 12.37
C SER A 476 -12.26 15.20 13.69
N ASP A 477 -12.21 16.53 13.62
CA ASP A 477 -12.10 17.39 14.81
C ASP A 477 -13.35 17.28 15.72
N ASP A 478 -14.50 16.98 15.14
CA ASP A 478 -15.73 16.69 15.88
C ASP A 478 -15.81 15.25 16.41
N LEU A 479 -14.71 14.49 16.23
CA LEU A 479 -14.58 13.09 16.59
C LEU A 479 -15.54 12.15 15.84
N ASP A 480 -16.06 12.54 14.69
CA ASP A 480 -16.77 11.64 13.78
C ASP A 480 -15.77 10.74 13.04
N ILE A 481 -16.06 9.44 12.98
CA ILE A 481 -15.25 8.50 12.23
C ILE A 481 -15.95 8.12 10.94
N ARG A 482 -15.16 8.15 9.90
CA ARG A 482 -15.56 7.76 8.58
C ARG A 482 -14.57 6.80 7.98
N ILE A 483 -15.09 5.75 7.33
CA ILE A 483 -14.33 4.85 6.46
C ILE A 483 -14.87 5.05 5.06
N ASP A 484 -13.98 5.35 4.14
CA ASP A 484 -14.29 5.50 2.72
C ASP A 484 -13.47 4.50 1.91
N ALA A 485 -14.06 3.94 0.88
CA ALA A 485 -13.35 3.19 -0.13
C ALA A 485 -13.82 3.64 -1.50
N ASP A 486 -12.87 3.92 -2.37
CA ASP A 486 -13.16 4.45 -3.69
C ASP A 486 -12.52 3.58 -4.77
N ARG A 487 -13.29 3.23 -5.78
CA ARG A 487 -12.76 2.57 -6.96
C ARG A 487 -12.16 3.62 -7.88
N VAL A 488 -10.84 3.63 -8.02
CA VAL A 488 -10.14 4.55 -8.92
C VAL A 488 -10.03 3.97 -10.32
N ASN A 489 -10.27 4.81 -11.32
CA ASN A 489 -10.08 4.46 -12.72
C ASN A 489 -8.62 4.59 -13.17
N VAL A 490 -7.77 5.20 -12.34
CA VAL A 490 -6.34 5.34 -12.58
C VAL A 490 -5.64 4.16 -11.94
N THR A 491 -5.20 3.22 -12.75
CA THR A 491 -4.39 2.10 -12.27
C THR A 491 -3.00 2.61 -11.87
N ARG A 492 -2.53 2.22 -10.70
CA ARG A 492 -1.16 2.49 -10.21
C ARG A 492 -0.10 1.94 -11.17
N SER A 493 -0.42 0.89 -11.93
CA SER A 493 0.41 0.32 -13.00
C SER A 493 0.68 1.28 -14.16
N GLN A 494 -0.07 2.39 -14.28
CA GLN A 494 0.21 3.43 -15.28
C GLN A 494 1.29 4.43 -14.80
N VAL A 495 1.61 4.42 -13.51
CA VAL A 495 2.76 5.16 -12.97
C VAL A 495 3.84 4.12 -12.64
N PRO A 496 4.90 4.04 -13.42
CA PRO A 496 5.87 2.98 -13.27
C PRO A 496 6.61 3.08 -11.94
N THR A 497 6.69 1.97 -11.25
CA THR A 497 7.59 1.80 -10.11
C THR A 497 9.01 1.88 -10.64
N VAL A 498 9.80 2.83 -10.15
CA VAL A 498 11.22 2.88 -10.46
C VAL A 498 11.91 1.87 -9.56
N GLU A 499 12.20 0.71 -10.11
CA GLU A 499 13.14 -0.20 -9.46
C GLU A 499 14.50 0.50 -9.45
N ARG A 500 15.04 0.74 -8.26
CA ARG A 500 16.43 1.17 -8.08
C ARG A 500 17.34 -0.01 -8.31
N ASP A 501 17.42 -0.46 -9.53
CA ASP A 501 18.43 -1.41 -9.92
C ASP A 501 19.77 -0.66 -10.10
N THR A 502 20.60 -0.69 -9.06
CA THR A 502 21.96 -0.16 -9.11
C THR A 502 22.94 -1.15 -9.77
N VAL A 503 22.49 -2.36 -10.08
CA VAL A 503 23.34 -3.37 -10.73
C VAL A 503 23.50 -3.01 -12.21
N VAL A 504 24.74 -2.76 -12.60
CA VAL A 504 25.08 -2.55 -14.01
C VAL A 504 25.33 -3.90 -14.66
N VAL A 505 24.48 -4.26 -15.62
CA VAL A 505 24.61 -5.51 -16.38
C VAL A 505 25.62 -5.28 -17.50
N VAL A 506 26.80 -5.91 -17.39
CA VAL A 506 27.81 -5.91 -18.45
C VAL A 506 27.44 -6.98 -19.47
N PRO A 507 27.17 -6.63 -20.75
CA PRO A 507 26.86 -7.60 -21.78
C PRO A 507 27.95 -8.65 -21.96
N GLN A 508 27.58 -9.92 -22.07
CA GLN A 508 28.57 -11.02 -22.14
C GLN A 508 28.79 -11.54 -23.58
N GLY A 509 28.08 -10.99 -24.57
CA GLY A 509 28.11 -11.48 -25.94
C GLY A 509 27.25 -12.74 -26.16
N PRO A 510 27.34 -13.44 -27.28
CA PRO A 510 28.23 -13.13 -28.41
C PRO A 510 27.89 -11.84 -29.12
N PHE A 511 28.91 -11.08 -29.53
CA PHE A 511 28.77 -9.81 -30.23
C PHE A 511 28.79 -10.01 -31.74
N LYS A 512 27.86 -9.39 -32.46
CA LYS A 512 27.83 -9.42 -33.93
C LYS A 512 28.89 -8.49 -34.48
N VAL A 513 29.78 -9.02 -35.32
CA VAL A 513 30.85 -8.26 -35.95
C VAL A 513 30.85 -8.52 -37.46
N HIS A 514 31.18 -7.53 -38.30
CA HIS A 514 31.28 -7.67 -39.71
C HIS A 514 32.65 -8.13 -40.16
N ASN A 515 32.74 -9.26 -40.86
CA ASN A 515 33.97 -9.79 -41.42
C ASN A 515 34.12 -9.36 -42.88
N SER A 516 34.94 -8.35 -43.12
CA SER A 516 35.21 -7.82 -44.47
C SER A 516 35.85 -8.82 -45.45
N GLY A 517 36.44 -9.91 -44.96
CA GLY A 517 37.01 -10.94 -45.79
C GLY A 517 36.03 -11.90 -46.44
N THR A 518 34.88 -12.13 -45.75
CA THR A 518 33.82 -13.02 -46.21
C THR A 518 32.54 -12.26 -46.51
N ASN A 519 32.51 -10.97 -46.23
CA ASN A 519 31.37 -10.08 -46.27
C ASN A 519 30.15 -10.64 -45.46
N ALA A 520 30.45 -11.34 -44.34
CA ALA A 520 29.47 -12.01 -43.53
C ALA A 520 29.48 -11.44 -42.09
N THR A 521 28.35 -11.58 -41.38
CA THR A 521 28.27 -11.36 -39.95
C THR A 521 28.84 -12.57 -39.20
N ASN A 522 29.77 -12.33 -38.29
CA ASN A 522 30.32 -13.33 -37.41
C ASN A 522 29.98 -12.99 -35.96
N LEU A 523 30.16 -13.95 -35.10
CA LEU A 523 29.92 -13.84 -33.67
C LEU A 523 31.26 -13.84 -32.92
N PHE A 524 31.62 -12.69 -32.33
CA PHE A 524 32.77 -12.54 -31.41
C PHE A 524 32.32 -12.82 -30.00
N TYR A 525 33.02 -13.67 -29.26
CA TYR A 525 32.71 -13.97 -27.87
C TYR A 525 33.95 -14.37 -27.08
N GLN A 526 33.86 -14.30 -25.77
CA GLN A 526 34.87 -14.84 -24.88
C GLN A 526 34.38 -16.15 -24.27
N ALA A 527 35.18 -17.18 -24.40
CA ALA A 527 34.88 -18.49 -23.80
C ALA A 527 35.14 -18.49 -22.27
N PRO A 528 34.61 -19.46 -21.52
CA PRO A 528 34.77 -19.53 -20.06
C PRO A 528 36.27 -19.59 -19.61
N ASN A 529 37.17 -20.09 -20.45
CA ASN A 529 38.62 -20.10 -20.23
C ASN A 529 39.31 -18.78 -20.66
N LEU A 530 38.55 -17.71 -20.89
CA LEU A 530 38.96 -16.39 -21.33
C LEU A 530 39.51 -16.32 -22.76
N TYR A 531 39.47 -17.40 -23.57
CA TYR A 531 39.83 -17.31 -24.97
C TYR A 531 38.89 -16.38 -25.73
N LEU A 532 39.47 -15.50 -26.54
CA LEU A 532 38.71 -14.73 -27.53
C LEU A 532 38.42 -15.62 -28.72
N CYS A 533 37.19 -15.73 -29.12
CA CYS A 533 36.75 -16.63 -30.18
C CYS A 533 35.88 -15.90 -31.21
N LEU A 534 36.08 -16.29 -32.48
CA LEU A 534 35.22 -15.88 -33.57
C LEU A 534 34.57 -17.12 -34.22
N LYS A 535 33.31 -17.08 -34.44
CA LYS A 535 32.54 -18.13 -35.13
C LYS A 535 31.55 -17.55 -36.17
N GLU A 536 31.19 -18.36 -37.11
CA GLU A 536 30.09 -18.06 -38.05
C GLU A 536 28.74 -18.07 -37.29
N GLU A 537 27.70 -17.42 -37.81
CA GLU A 537 26.34 -17.55 -37.29
C GLU A 537 25.84 -19.01 -37.28
N SER A 538 26.33 -19.85 -38.19
CA SER A 538 26.11 -21.30 -38.23
C SER A 538 26.67 -22.04 -36.98
N GLY A 539 27.50 -21.40 -36.17
CA GLY A 539 28.18 -22.00 -35.02
C GLY A 539 29.59 -22.54 -35.33
N LYS A 540 30.02 -22.58 -36.59
CA LYS A 540 31.35 -23.07 -36.97
C LYS A 540 32.45 -22.10 -36.50
N GLY A 541 33.42 -22.61 -35.74
CA GLY A 541 34.56 -21.82 -35.23
C GLY A 541 35.48 -21.35 -36.37
N ILE A 542 35.92 -20.11 -36.33
CA ILE A 542 36.87 -19.51 -37.24
C ILE A 542 38.25 -19.49 -36.62
N TRP A 543 38.37 -18.92 -35.44
CA TRP A 543 39.60 -18.91 -34.63
C TRP A 543 39.32 -18.78 -33.14
N GLY A 544 40.32 -19.14 -32.32
CA GLY A 544 40.38 -18.91 -30.86
C GLY A 544 41.75 -18.47 -30.47
N VAL A 545 41.86 -17.38 -29.68
CA VAL A 545 43.13 -16.76 -29.27
C VAL A 545 43.17 -16.69 -27.75
N PRO A 546 44.26 -17.14 -27.10
CA PRO A 546 44.45 -17.02 -25.66
C PRO A 546 44.36 -15.56 -25.21
N PHE A 547 43.55 -15.31 -24.17
CA PHE A 547 43.41 -14.02 -23.53
C PHE A 547 43.29 -14.20 -22.00
N LYS A 548 43.52 -13.18 -21.19
CA LYS A 548 43.60 -13.35 -19.73
C LYS A 548 42.65 -12.47 -18.95
N THR A 549 42.03 -11.48 -19.60
CA THR A 549 41.20 -10.47 -18.94
C THR A 549 39.76 -10.54 -19.50
N PRO A 550 38.73 -10.45 -18.66
CA PRO A 550 37.35 -10.35 -19.16
C PRO A 550 37.18 -9.12 -20.07
N ILE A 551 36.41 -9.29 -21.17
CA ILE A 551 36.06 -8.17 -22.05
C ILE A 551 34.95 -7.33 -21.40
N CYS A 552 34.95 -6.03 -21.68
CA CYS A 552 34.09 -5.04 -21.03
C CYS A 552 32.78 -4.78 -21.81
N GLY A 553 32.04 -5.82 -22.18
CA GLY A 553 30.65 -5.73 -22.60
C GLY A 553 30.34 -5.16 -23.99
N SER A 554 31.36 -4.85 -24.83
CA SER A 554 31.14 -4.50 -26.23
C SER A 554 32.30 -4.84 -27.13
N VAL A 555 32.03 -5.09 -28.39
CA VAL A 555 33.03 -5.30 -29.45
C VAL A 555 32.55 -4.55 -30.71
N GLU A 556 33.35 -3.60 -31.15
CA GLU A 556 33.06 -2.72 -32.28
C GLU A 556 33.84 -3.12 -33.55
N THR A 557 33.20 -3.00 -34.68
CA THR A 557 33.87 -3.23 -36.00
C THR A 557 34.34 -1.90 -36.55
N ILE A 558 35.64 -1.74 -36.74
CA ILE A 558 36.24 -0.52 -37.31
C ILE A 558 37.20 -0.84 -38.45
N ASP A 559 37.38 0.10 -39.36
CA ASP A 559 38.43 0.05 -40.38
C ASP A 559 39.59 0.98 -39.99
N TRP A 560 40.44 0.46 -39.10
CA TRP A 560 41.59 1.22 -38.55
C TRP A 560 42.61 1.69 -39.61
N TYR A 561 42.75 0.90 -40.64
CA TYR A 561 43.76 1.19 -41.71
C TYR A 561 43.15 1.95 -42.89
N ALA A 562 41.88 2.29 -42.90
CA ALA A 562 41.19 2.96 -43.96
C ALA A 562 41.35 2.23 -45.34
N ASN A 563 41.31 0.90 -45.31
CA ASN A 563 41.61 0.06 -46.47
C ASN A 563 40.49 -0.96 -46.77
N GLY A 564 39.32 -0.79 -46.19
CA GLY A 564 38.14 -1.65 -46.33
C GLY A 564 38.25 -2.98 -45.57
N LYS A 565 39.30 -3.18 -44.76
CA LYS A 565 39.50 -4.39 -43.93
C LYS A 565 39.22 -4.09 -42.48
N ASN A 566 38.17 -4.71 -41.94
CA ASN A 566 37.72 -4.47 -40.60
C ASN A 566 38.60 -5.15 -39.51
N GLN A 567 38.72 -4.51 -38.41
CA GLN A 567 39.28 -5.00 -37.16
C GLN A 567 38.19 -4.92 -36.08
N PHE A 568 38.38 -5.66 -34.98
CA PHE A 568 37.47 -5.73 -33.87
C PHE A 568 38.09 -5.02 -32.64
N LEU A 569 37.48 -3.90 -32.26
CA LEU A 569 37.86 -3.07 -31.14
C LEU A 569 37.11 -3.50 -29.90
N PHE A 570 37.77 -3.76 -28.77
CA PHE A 570 37.13 -4.11 -27.51
C PHE A 570 37.95 -3.56 -26.30
N GLY A 571 37.28 -3.42 -25.16
CA GLY A 571 37.88 -3.06 -23.90
C GLY A 571 38.08 -4.26 -22.99
N ALA A 572 39.22 -4.27 -22.26
CA ALA A 572 39.48 -5.24 -21.21
C ALA A 572 40.38 -4.61 -20.13
N GLY A 573 39.97 -4.70 -18.84
CA GLY A 573 40.64 -3.99 -17.75
C GLY A 573 40.59 -2.46 -17.95
N SER A 574 41.73 -1.81 -17.99
CA SER A 574 41.86 -0.37 -18.28
C SER A 574 42.21 -0.06 -19.73
N SER A 575 42.25 -1.05 -20.62
CA SER A 575 42.87 -0.89 -21.96
C SER A 575 41.92 -1.22 -23.10
N LEU A 576 42.14 -0.52 -24.22
CA LEU A 576 41.50 -0.84 -25.52
C LEU A 576 42.42 -1.79 -26.30
N TYR A 577 41.82 -2.82 -26.86
CA TYR A 577 42.47 -3.83 -27.70
C TYR A 577 41.89 -3.79 -29.10
N LEU A 578 42.73 -4.07 -30.09
CA LEU A 578 42.30 -4.21 -31.49
C LEU A 578 42.88 -5.51 -32.06
N ILE A 579 41.98 -6.33 -32.64
CA ILE A 579 42.34 -7.59 -33.22
C ILE A 579 41.80 -7.66 -34.66
N ASP A 580 42.57 -8.23 -35.58
CA ASP A 580 42.10 -8.37 -36.98
C ASP A 580 41.18 -9.58 -37.18
N ARG A 581 40.57 -9.68 -38.36
CA ARG A 581 39.64 -10.76 -38.70
C ARG A 581 40.28 -12.16 -38.68
N LEU A 582 41.61 -12.25 -38.59
CA LEU A 582 42.36 -13.52 -38.54
C LEU A 582 42.83 -13.84 -37.09
N GLY A 583 42.40 -13.06 -36.11
CA GLY A 583 42.76 -13.27 -34.69
C GLY A 583 44.14 -12.73 -34.29
N ARG A 584 44.73 -11.79 -35.05
CA ARG A 584 46.03 -11.19 -34.72
C ARG A 584 45.86 -9.81 -34.10
N PHE A 585 46.56 -9.56 -33.01
CA PHE A 585 46.58 -8.24 -32.38
C PHE A 585 47.23 -7.21 -33.30
N VAL A 586 46.63 -6.04 -33.36
CA VAL A 586 47.09 -4.92 -34.22
C VAL A 586 48.22 -4.16 -33.50
N LYS A 587 49.25 -3.81 -34.21
CA LYS A 587 50.37 -3.03 -33.69
C LYS A 587 49.91 -1.66 -33.18
N GLY A 588 50.36 -1.27 -31.99
CA GLY A 588 49.94 -0.04 -31.31
C GLY A 588 48.88 -0.25 -30.24
N PHE A 589 48.32 -1.46 -30.14
CA PHE A 589 47.43 -1.90 -29.08
C PHE A 589 48.09 -2.96 -28.21
N PRO A 590 47.73 -3.10 -26.91
CA PRO A 590 46.65 -2.35 -26.23
C PRO A 590 47.02 -0.89 -25.94
N VAL A 591 46.01 -0.05 -25.84
CA VAL A 591 46.11 1.36 -25.41
C VAL A 591 45.51 1.51 -24.03
N ASP A 592 46.30 1.85 -23.03
CA ASP A 592 45.82 2.05 -21.67
C ASP A 592 45.16 3.41 -21.49
N LEU A 593 43.97 3.43 -20.91
CA LEU A 593 43.19 4.63 -20.62
C LEU A 593 43.40 5.15 -19.19
N GLY A 594 44.16 4.44 -18.38
CA GLY A 594 44.49 4.82 -17.01
C GLY A 594 43.43 4.57 -15.97
N LYS A 595 42.20 4.18 -16.39
CA LYS A 595 41.08 3.85 -15.52
C LYS A 595 40.37 2.56 -15.98
N GLU A 596 39.93 1.74 -15.04
CA GLU A 596 39.20 0.51 -15.38
C GLU A 596 37.89 0.80 -16.13
N ILE A 597 37.69 0.09 -17.22
CA ILE A 597 36.49 0.12 -18.05
C ILE A 597 35.47 -0.82 -17.42
N LEU A 598 34.24 -0.35 -17.24
CA LEU A 598 33.11 -1.16 -16.86
C LEU A 598 32.35 -1.70 -18.10
N ILE A 599 32.01 -0.79 -19.02
CA ILE A 599 31.37 -1.12 -20.29
C ILE A 599 31.99 -0.29 -21.41
N GLY A 600 32.31 -0.92 -22.53
CA GLY A 600 32.78 -0.25 -23.74
C GLY A 600 33.89 -0.99 -24.48
N PRO A 601 34.33 -0.41 -25.59
CA PRO A 601 33.98 0.90 -26.14
C PRO A 601 32.72 0.89 -27.01
N ALA A 602 32.11 2.08 -27.19
CA ALA A 602 31.31 2.39 -28.40
C ALA A 602 32.19 3.23 -29.34
N ALA A 603 32.33 2.83 -30.58
CA ALA A 603 33.19 3.49 -31.53
C ALA A 603 32.40 4.41 -32.49
N TYR A 604 32.90 5.64 -32.66
CA TYR A 604 32.26 6.64 -33.53
C TYR A 604 33.31 7.23 -34.48
N ASP A 605 32.99 7.29 -35.79
CA ASP A 605 33.74 8.08 -36.77
C ASP A 605 33.01 9.41 -37.03
N PHE A 606 33.30 10.42 -36.22
CA PHE A 606 32.66 11.73 -36.33
C PHE A 606 33.12 12.54 -37.55
N SER A 607 34.27 12.21 -38.09
CA SER A 607 34.86 12.89 -39.24
C SER A 607 34.49 12.28 -40.59
N GLY A 608 34.09 11.01 -40.59
CA GLY A 608 33.92 10.23 -41.79
C GLY A 608 35.25 9.86 -42.48
N ALA A 609 36.39 10.10 -41.81
CA ALA A 609 37.73 9.90 -42.32
C ALA A 609 38.52 8.84 -41.56
N HIS A 610 37.81 7.87 -40.95
CA HIS A 610 38.35 6.79 -40.11
C HIS A 610 39.11 7.29 -38.84
N GLY A 611 38.78 8.51 -38.40
CA GLY A 611 39.25 9.11 -37.15
C GLY A 611 38.39 8.71 -35.97
N TYR A 612 38.45 7.43 -35.56
CA TYR A 612 37.56 6.87 -34.55
C TYR A 612 37.79 7.45 -33.15
N SER A 613 36.67 7.71 -32.48
CA SER A 613 36.61 8.00 -31.06
C SER A 613 35.96 6.82 -30.33
N ALA A 614 36.49 6.43 -29.19
CA ALA A 614 35.97 5.41 -28.30
C ALA A 614 35.31 6.06 -27.08
N VAL A 615 34.05 5.75 -26.83
CA VAL A 615 33.34 6.17 -25.63
C VAL A 615 33.23 4.98 -24.68
N VAL A 616 33.60 5.17 -23.43
CA VAL A 616 33.61 4.11 -22.41
C VAL A 616 32.95 4.60 -21.14
N LEU A 617 32.29 3.68 -20.43
CA LEU A 617 31.84 3.84 -19.05
C LEU A 617 32.90 3.19 -18.14
N HIS A 618 33.47 3.97 -17.26
CA HIS A 618 34.45 3.50 -16.27
C HIS A 618 33.76 2.97 -15.00
N LYS A 619 34.46 2.14 -14.23
CA LYS A 619 33.99 1.60 -12.94
C LYS A 619 33.73 2.68 -11.88
N ASP A 620 34.36 3.84 -12.02
CA ASP A 620 34.11 5.01 -11.15
C ASP A 620 32.86 5.83 -11.51
N ASN A 621 31.98 5.25 -12.31
CA ASN A 621 30.73 5.89 -12.74
C ASN A 621 30.93 7.13 -13.65
N THR A 622 32.05 7.18 -14.40
CA THR A 622 32.32 8.27 -15.36
C THR A 622 32.28 7.76 -16.80
N ILE A 623 31.65 8.54 -17.70
CA ILE A 623 31.75 8.31 -19.15
C ILE A 623 32.80 9.23 -19.73
N ALA A 624 33.74 8.65 -20.46
CA ALA A 624 34.82 9.39 -21.12
C ALA A 624 34.93 9.03 -22.59
N MET A 625 35.34 9.98 -23.40
CA MET A 625 35.65 9.81 -24.82
C MET A 625 37.17 9.91 -25.04
N TYR A 626 37.71 8.99 -25.80
CA TYR A 626 39.11 8.93 -26.17
C TYR A 626 39.27 8.74 -27.67
N ASN A 627 40.34 9.25 -28.24
CA ASN A 627 40.80 8.75 -29.54
C ASN A 627 41.45 7.37 -29.35
N LEU A 628 41.73 6.65 -30.43
CA LEU A 628 42.31 5.31 -30.32
C LEU A 628 43.83 5.31 -29.96
N HIS A 629 44.37 6.46 -29.61
CA HIS A 629 45.71 6.61 -28.98
C HIS A 629 45.62 6.88 -27.47
N GLY A 630 44.40 6.80 -26.88
CA GLY A 630 44.17 6.98 -25.46
C GLY A 630 44.08 8.44 -24.99
N LYS A 631 44.01 9.41 -25.91
CA LYS A 631 43.92 10.83 -25.55
C LYS A 631 42.49 11.30 -25.64
N LYS A 632 42.05 12.07 -24.65
CA LYS A 632 40.76 12.76 -24.68
C LYS A 632 40.81 13.91 -25.70
N PRO A 633 39.68 14.23 -26.38
CA PRO A 633 39.58 15.45 -27.18
C PRO A 633 39.80 16.72 -26.32
N ASP A 634 40.41 17.76 -26.90
CA ASP A 634 40.88 18.95 -26.15
C ASP A 634 39.79 19.64 -25.30
N ASN A 635 38.55 19.62 -25.70
CA ASN A 635 37.45 20.26 -24.96
C ASN A 635 36.50 19.27 -24.27
N TRP A 636 36.86 18.01 -24.23
CA TRP A 636 36.07 16.99 -23.59
C TRP A 636 36.08 17.13 -22.06
N LYS A 637 34.88 17.12 -21.46
CA LYS A 637 34.68 17.00 -20.02
C LYS A 637 33.98 15.70 -19.72
N ASP A 638 34.50 14.93 -18.79
CA ASP A 638 33.88 13.66 -18.40
C ASP A 638 32.42 13.88 -18.00
N ILE A 639 31.56 12.95 -18.41
CA ILE A 639 30.17 12.92 -18.01
C ILE A 639 30.10 12.16 -16.70
N THR A 640 29.50 12.78 -15.71
CA THR A 640 29.27 12.19 -14.38
C THR A 640 27.80 12.34 -14.00
N ALA A 641 27.30 11.42 -13.19
CA ALA A 641 25.98 11.50 -12.58
C ALA A 641 26.09 11.13 -11.10
N SER A 642 25.19 11.69 -10.28
CA SER A 642 25.05 11.33 -8.87
C SER A 642 24.55 9.89 -8.69
N GLU A 643 23.80 9.42 -9.68
CA GLU A 643 23.21 8.07 -9.72
C GLU A 643 24.08 7.11 -10.55
N THR A 644 23.86 5.82 -10.35
CA THR A 644 24.57 4.79 -11.12
C THR A 644 24.19 4.86 -12.60
N ILE A 645 25.17 5.06 -13.47
CA ILE A 645 25.01 5.02 -14.92
C ILE A 645 24.87 3.56 -15.35
N LYS A 646 23.82 3.26 -16.13
CA LYS A 646 23.41 1.89 -16.46
C LYS A 646 24.07 1.31 -17.71
N GLY A 647 24.72 2.13 -18.50
CA GLY A 647 25.35 1.67 -19.74
C GLY A 647 26.03 2.79 -20.53
N LEU A 648 26.45 2.46 -21.75
CA LEU A 648 27.02 3.44 -22.67
C LEU A 648 25.95 4.47 -23.09
N PRO A 649 26.34 5.74 -23.32
CA PRO A 649 25.40 6.77 -23.73
C PRO A 649 24.95 6.57 -25.19
N GLU A 650 23.71 6.97 -25.46
CA GLU A 650 23.17 7.04 -26.81
C GLU A 650 23.44 8.42 -27.42
N LEU A 651 23.86 8.47 -28.68
CA LEU A 651 24.07 9.72 -29.39
C LEU A 651 22.82 10.13 -30.15
N ILE A 652 22.30 11.33 -29.90
CA ILE A 652 21.18 11.91 -30.63
C ILE A 652 21.58 13.22 -31.31
N THR A 653 20.87 13.57 -32.38
CA THR A 653 21.07 14.84 -33.09
C THR A 653 19.74 15.63 -33.10
N VAL A 654 19.75 16.84 -32.57
CA VAL A 654 18.57 17.73 -32.48
C VAL A 654 18.97 19.10 -33.01
N LYS A 655 18.24 19.65 -33.97
CA LYS A 655 18.57 20.95 -34.61
C LYS A 655 20.04 21.02 -35.16
N GLY A 656 20.52 19.90 -35.68
CA GLY A 656 21.90 19.80 -36.17
C GLY A 656 22.98 19.75 -35.09
N LYS A 657 22.65 19.77 -33.80
CA LYS A 657 23.56 19.63 -32.68
C LYS A 657 23.49 18.22 -32.09
N ARG A 658 24.62 17.70 -31.66
CA ARG A 658 24.74 16.35 -31.08
C ARG A 658 24.63 16.44 -29.56
N TYR A 659 23.97 15.43 -28.95
CA TYR A 659 23.82 15.31 -27.50
C TYR A 659 23.95 13.86 -27.08
N TRP A 660 24.38 13.63 -25.86
CA TRP A 660 24.43 12.31 -25.24
C TRP A 660 23.21 12.10 -24.36
N VAL A 661 22.57 10.96 -24.51
CA VAL A 661 21.51 10.47 -23.64
C VAL A 661 22.11 9.44 -22.71
N VAL A 662 22.10 9.71 -21.42
CA VAL A 662 22.69 8.85 -20.38
C VAL A 662 21.57 8.32 -19.50
N ARG A 663 21.47 7.01 -19.43
CA ARG A 663 20.50 6.36 -18.57
C ARG A 663 21.13 6.02 -17.23
N THR A 664 20.55 6.54 -16.16
CA THR A 664 20.96 6.23 -14.78
C THR A 664 19.97 5.26 -14.14
N SER A 665 20.25 4.81 -12.91
CA SER A 665 19.35 3.97 -12.13
C SER A 665 18.01 4.65 -11.80
N ILE A 666 17.92 5.97 -11.96
CA ILE A 666 16.76 6.77 -11.52
C ILE A 666 16.16 7.57 -12.66
N GLN A 667 16.98 8.11 -13.58
CA GLN A 667 16.52 9.04 -14.60
C GLN A 667 17.31 8.93 -15.90
N THR A 668 16.77 9.55 -16.95
CA THR A 668 17.48 9.78 -18.20
C THR A 668 17.98 11.23 -18.24
N LEU A 669 19.28 11.39 -18.38
CA LEU A 669 19.97 12.68 -18.44
C LEU A 669 20.41 12.97 -19.87
N PHE A 670 20.52 14.24 -20.20
CA PHE A 670 20.99 14.72 -21.49
C PHE A 670 22.22 15.59 -21.29
N PHE A 671 23.25 15.36 -22.08
CA PHE A 671 24.51 16.10 -21.97
C PHE A 671 24.91 16.72 -23.31
N PRO A 672 25.62 17.86 -23.30
CA PRO A 672 26.23 18.39 -24.51
C PRO A 672 27.18 17.37 -25.14
N PHE A 673 27.44 17.50 -26.45
CA PHE A 673 28.34 16.61 -27.19
C PHE A 673 29.76 16.51 -26.57
N MET A 674 30.28 17.62 -26.05
CA MET A 674 31.59 17.67 -25.40
C MET A 674 31.59 17.28 -23.91
N GLY A 675 30.49 16.74 -23.42
CA GLY A 675 30.31 16.33 -22.02
C GLY A 675 30.12 17.51 -21.06
N GLY A 676 30.47 17.33 -19.80
CA GLY A 676 30.31 18.30 -18.73
C GLY A 676 28.99 18.13 -17.96
N ASP A 677 28.31 19.22 -17.62
CA ASP A 677 27.10 19.20 -16.81
C ASP A 677 25.86 18.78 -17.63
N ALA A 678 24.92 18.08 -16.99
CA ALA A 678 23.67 17.72 -17.59
C ALA A 678 22.82 18.95 -17.97
N LEU A 679 22.13 18.84 -19.10
CA LEU A 679 21.24 19.90 -19.58
C LEU A 679 20.01 20.00 -18.68
N LYS A 680 19.63 21.22 -18.33
CA LYS A 680 18.38 21.46 -17.59
C LYS A 680 17.19 21.25 -18.51
N THR A 681 16.32 20.35 -18.18
CA THR A 681 15.14 19.97 -18.98
C THR A 681 13.94 20.93 -18.85
N GLY A 682 14.15 22.11 -18.26
CA GLY A 682 13.27 23.30 -18.38
C GLY A 682 12.15 23.44 -17.38
N GLU A 683 11.75 22.43 -16.65
CA GLU A 683 10.73 22.55 -15.59
C GLU A 683 11.26 21.94 -14.28
N LYS A 684 11.25 22.74 -13.20
CA LYS A 684 11.48 22.23 -11.85
C LYS A 684 10.53 21.06 -11.58
N ASN A 685 11.07 19.92 -11.19
CA ASN A 685 10.37 18.75 -10.71
C ASN A 685 9.77 17.79 -11.77
N LYS A 686 10.32 17.71 -12.99
CA LYS A 686 9.87 16.74 -13.98
C LYS A 686 11.03 15.91 -14.53
N MET A 687 11.37 14.88 -13.78
CA MET A 687 12.44 13.96 -14.16
C MET A 687 11.99 13.04 -15.28
N VAL A 688 12.89 12.80 -16.22
CA VAL A 688 12.67 11.85 -17.31
C VAL A 688 12.97 10.44 -16.81
N ARG A 689 12.06 9.51 -17.02
CA ARG A 689 12.22 8.12 -16.58
C ARG A 689 13.45 7.45 -17.17
N PRO A 690 14.10 6.51 -16.43
CA PRO A 690 15.26 5.78 -16.95
C PRO A 690 14.93 4.92 -18.17
N ASP A 691 13.71 4.41 -18.26
CA ASP A 691 13.20 3.60 -19.37
C ASP A 691 12.42 4.43 -20.42
N SER A 692 12.45 5.76 -20.32
CA SER A 692 11.77 6.63 -21.27
C SER A 692 12.22 6.36 -22.70
N PRO A 693 11.32 6.12 -23.65
CA PRO A 693 11.66 6.25 -25.06
C PRO A 693 12.09 7.70 -25.34
N VAL A 694 13.16 7.86 -26.12
CA VAL A 694 13.65 9.17 -26.56
C VAL A 694 13.30 9.30 -28.04
N GLU A 695 12.18 9.95 -28.32
CA GLU A 695 11.71 10.17 -29.69
C GLU A 695 12.28 11.50 -30.21
N VAL A 696 13.20 11.39 -31.17
CA VAL A 696 13.83 12.55 -31.79
C VAL A 696 13.13 12.89 -33.08
N SER A 697 12.62 14.10 -33.19
CA SER A 697 12.22 14.73 -34.45
C SER A 697 13.19 15.89 -34.75
N ASP A 698 13.18 16.44 -35.99
CA ASP A 698 14.16 17.42 -36.47
C ASP A 698 14.50 18.54 -35.46
N ASN A 699 13.51 18.96 -34.69
CA ASN A 699 13.64 20.11 -33.77
C ASN A 699 13.28 19.83 -32.33
N THR A 700 12.81 18.64 -31.99
CA THR A 700 12.28 18.34 -30.65
C THR A 700 12.66 16.95 -30.19
N VAL A 701 12.73 16.79 -28.87
CA VAL A 701 12.88 15.49 -28.20
C VAL A 701 11.68 15.27 -27.31
N LYS A 702 10.94 14.20 -27.56
CA LYS A 702 9.84 13.78 -26.68
C LYS A 702 10.33 12.69 -25.75
N VAL A 703 9.94 12.79 -24.51
CA VAL A 703 10.32 11.88 -23.42
C VAL A 703 9.12 11.60 -22.52
N LEU A 704 9.17 10.48 -21.82
CA LEU A 704 8.18 10.13 -20.81
C LEU A 704 8.73 10.49 -19.44
N CYS A 705 8.00 11.32 -18.69
CA CYS A 705 8.34 11.71 -17.33
C CYS A 705 7.67 10.80 -16.29
N TYR A 706 8.09 10.91 -15.02
CA TYR A 706 7.53 10.12 -13.92
C TYR A 706 6.04 10.36 -13.65
N ASP A 707 5.53 11.54 -14.04
CA ASP A 707 4.10 11.86 -13.97
C ASP A 707 3.24 11.14 -15.05
N GLY A 708 3.85 10.19 -15.79
CA GLY A 708 3.19 9.44 -16.86
C GLY A 708 2.89 10.26 -18.12
N LYS A 709 3.28 11.54 -18.18
CA LYS A 709 3.02 12.42 -19.32
C LYS A 709 4.22 12.45 -20.28
N GLN A 710 3.92 12.38 -21.57
CA GLN A 710 4.93 12.70 -22.59
C GLN A 710 5.19 14.20 -22.61
N ARG A 711 6.46 14.59 -22.62
CA ARG A 711 6.88 15.99 -22.66
C ARG A 711 7.87 16.22 -23.78
N THR A 712 7.81 17.43 -24.33
CA THR A 712 8.77 17.90 -25.31
C THR A 712 9.83 18.72 -24.62
N LEU A 713 11.08 18.25 -24.65
CA LEU A 713 12.21 18.98 -24.11
C LEU A 713 12.55 20.19 -24.98
N LYS A 714 12.87 21.30 -24.34
CA LYS A 714 13.30 22.54 -24.97
C LYS A 714 14.63 22.96 -24.37
N TRP A 715 15.69 22.94 -25.14
CA TRP A 715 17.01 23.48 -24.81
C TRP A 715 17.68 24.10 -26.03
#